data_edfb5e69df7fab31a2faec33069e2da3
#
_entry.id   edfb5e69df7fab31a2faec33069e2da3
#
_cell.length_a   1.000
_cell.length_b   1.000
_cell.length_c   1.000
_cell.angle_alpha   90.00
_cell.angle_beta   90.00
_cell.angle_gamma   90.00
#
_symmetry.space_group_name_H-M   'P 1'
#
loop_
_entity.id
_entity.type
_entity.pdbx_description
1 polymer ?
#
loop_
_entity_poly.entity_id
_entity_poly.type
_entity_poly.pdbx_seq_one_letter_code
_entity_poly.pdbx_strand_id
1 'polypeptide(L)'
;MFIIITLLLTVLVSGIFGAVPAVVSRRRVSRRDAAWAAGLWLAVWVFALCAYHRPGLTVGFHAFRLVALTAMTGWAGLVTAGLRSLGRKGLKAVVPLLAVTALGLEVFVGNVAYFNTHSYTPFQLVDYLDDNINVGRGVGTISLDESRTYLRFLDIDQPIYNLRFDGLVSDDTEPLHADSAVIFTIEGTDAANTELTRFGSWQVGLQAPRTQVISLDLTGSVGMLTLTAAGYSSTYAQFPVALTFRGITANAPRALDFSILRFCAVFLALLAVYGLRPASGLWHRRWLAGNVCDRAAAAVLGLVLAAFVVVIPFWEPSNTGLATKDYNTAFWDGESTVSFVYQQYGALAHSLLNGRLDLEADPPAELLALDNPYDAGARDAAQINDIHWDHAFYNGRYYVYFGIVPCLLFQLPFEALTGIQNLAYAPCMVLLGLIFLAACFGVVGQAVRRWFPQASAAAYLLAVAAVALGSQFYYLLLRPYIYEYAILCGAALLMLGLWLWLSAASTPVEKRGALVVKLVFGSLCVALVAGCRPQMELFAFLAVPIFWPRYIGQKRLRSRAGAGEAAAFLLPVVLVAAGLMWYNAARFGSPFDFGANYNLTGNDMTQRGFNAVRIGPAVFTSLFELPSWQGVFPFLRETDVQTNAVIRTISEKFTGGILAATPYLWVLALPLLPAFRRCLHRRRVAACVVYGSLAAMVVMTVVDCEMAGVLYRYLMDYSPVLLLGAALCWFCAEGALSRRAALGEGTAAAALPVLRTVMAAAAAYTAVYRFCTLFAMEPWLQGMNPSLYYTVSRLVQFWM
;
A
#
# COMPACT_ATOMS: atom_id res chain seq x y z
N MET A 1 22.58 -34.68 -27.94
CA MET A 1 23.35 -33.74 -28.78
C MET A 1 23.17 -32.30 -28.36
N PHE A 2 21.94 -31.74 -28.37
CA PHE A 2 21.69 -30.32 -28.04
C PHE A 2 22.19 -29.89 -26.67
N ILE A 3 22.07 -30.72 -25.61
CA ILE A 3 22.55 -30.35 -24.28
C ILE A 3 24.07 -30.14 -24.25
N ILE A 4 24.84 -31.00 -24.93
CA ILE A 4 26.30 -30.89 -24.99
C ILE A 4 26.70 -29.61 -25.74
N ILE A 5 26.07 -29.36 -26.88
CA ILE A 5 26.32 -28.14 -27.67
C ILE A 5 25.96 -26.89 -26.85
N THR A 6 24.86 -26.91 -26.11
CA THR A 6 24.45 -25.77 -25.24
C THR A 6 25.47 -25.54 -24.12
N LEU A 7 25.93 -26.61 -23.47
CA LEU A 7 26.98 -26.52 -22.45
C LEU A 7 28.25 -25.88 -23.00
N LEU A 8 28.73 -26.38 -24.14
CA LEU A 8 29.96 -25.87 -24.76
C LEU A 8 29.83 -24.40 -25.19
N LEU A 9 28.71 -24.04 -25.83
CA LEU A 9 28.46 -22.65 -26.26
C LEU A 9 28.33 -21.69 -25.08
N THR A 10 27.61 -22.05 -24.02
CA THR A 10 27.46 -21.21 -22.85
C THR A 10 28.75 -21.03 -22.05
N VAL A 11 29.60 -22.09 -21.98
CA VAL A 11 30.98 -21.99 -21.42
C VAL A 11 31.83 -21.04 -22.26
N LEU A 12 31.78 -21.16 -23.57
CA LEU A 12 32.54 -20.30 -24.47
C LEU A 12 32.14 -18.85 -24.33
N VAL A 13 30.83 -18.57 -24.36
CA VAL A 13 30.27 -17.20 -24.23
C VAL A 13 30.62 -16.60 -22.88
N SER A 14 30.47 -17.33 -21.78
CA SER A 14 30.83 -16.82 -20.44
C SER A 14 32.35 -16.61 -20.30
N GLY A 15 33.19 -17.45 -20.93
CA GLY A 15 34.63 -17.27 -21.00
C GLY A 15 35.02 -15.98 -21.73
N ILE A 16 34.42 -15.71 -22.90
CA ILE A 16 34.65 -14.49 -23.66
C ILE A 16 34.31 -13.25 -22.80
N PHE A 17 33.10 -13.18 -22.22
CA PHE A 17 32.70 -12.03 -21.41
C PHE A 17 33.45 -11.91 -20.08
N GLY A 18 33.92 -13.03 -19.50
CA GLY A 18 34.82 -13.02 -18.35
C GLY A 18 36.16 -12.37 -18.65
N ALA A 19 36.66 -12.51 -19.87
CA ALA A 19 37.93 -11.94 -20.31
C ALA A 19 37.81 -10.45 -20.71
N VAL A 20 36.63 -9.95 -21.10
CA VAL A 20 36.42 -8.56 -21.56
C VAL A 20 37.04 -7.50 -20.64
N PRO A 21 36.87 -7.52 -19.30
CA PRO A 21 37.48 -6.52 -18.42
C PRO A 21 39.01 -6.52 -18.45
N ALA A 22 39.65 -7.70 -18.68
CA ALA A 22 41.09 -7.78 -18.83
C ALA A 22 41.55 -7.17 -20.15
N VAL A 23 40.85 -7.47 -21.25
CA VAL A 23 41.12 -6.93 -22.58
C VAL A 23 40.95 -5.39 -22.59
N VAL A 24 39.80 -4.90 -22.05
CA VAL A 24 39.56 -3.45 -21.98
C VAL A 24 40.60 -2.72 -21.15
N SER A 25 41.12 -3.35 -20.09
CA SER A 25 42.15 -2.77 -19.22
C SER A 25 43.57 -3.07 -19.70
N ARG A 26 43.73 -3.69 -20.88
CA ARG A 26 45.02 -4.07 -21.45
C ARG A 26 45.92 -4.89 -20.50
N ARG A 27 45.30 -5.77 -19.70
CA ARG A 27 45.97 -6.65 -18.75
C ARG A 27 45.81 -8.13 -19.13
N ARG A 28 46.63 -9.00 -18.59
CA ARG A 28 46.44 -10.47 -18.76
C ARG A 28 45.18 -10.94 -18.02
N VAL A 29 44.50 -11.92 -18.60
CA VAL A 29 43.36 -12.61 -17.94
C VAL A 29 43.84 -13.26 -16.66
N SER A 30 43.19 -13.00 -15.57
CA SER A 30 43.55 -13.50 -14.24
C SER A 30 42.62 -14.63 -13.81
N ARG A 31 43.04 -15.37 -12.75
CA ARG A 31 42.20 -16.39 -12.10
C ARG A 31 40.84 -15.79 -11.62
N ARG A 32 40.81 -14.51 -11.27
CA ARG A 32 39.56 -13.81 -10.91
C ARG A 32 38.62 -13.68 -12.10
N ASP A 33 39.13 -13.44 -13.29
CA ASP A 33 38.32 -13.34 -14.51
C ASP A 33 37.69 -14.68 -14.86
N ALA A 34 38.47 -15.78 -14.73
CA ALA A 34 38.01 -17.15 -14.91
C ALA A 34 36.93 -17.53 -13.84
N ALA A 35 37.14 -17.14 -12.57
CA ALA A 35 36.15 -17.38 -11.51
C ALA A 35 34.83 -16.62 -11.77
N TRP A 36 34.89 -15.40 -12.27
CA TRP A 36 33.72 -14.66 -12.68
C TRP A 36 32.99 -15.31 -13.86
N ALA A 37 33.74 -15.80 -14.86
CA ALA A 37 33.14 -16.53 -15.99
C ALA A 37 32.42 -17.81 -15.53
N ALA A 38 33.06 -18.58 -14.66
CA ALA A 38 32.46 -19.78 -14.08
C ALA A 38 31.23 -19.49 -13.22
N GLY A 39 31.31 -18.46 -12.36
CA GLY A 39 30.17 -18.01 -11.53
C GLY A 39 28.98 -17.53 -12.37
N LEU A 40 29.25 -16.78 -13.43
CA LEU A 40 28.22 -16.34 -14.38
C LEU A 40 27.55 -17.55 -15.05
N TRP A 41 28.33 -18.46 -15.60
CA TRP A 41 27.84 -19.68 -16.25
C TRP A 41 26.96 -20.48 -15.28
N LEU A 42 27.47 -20.73 -14.06
CA LEU A 42 26.73 -21.44 -13.03
C LEU A 42 25.40 -20.74 -12.67
N ALA A 43 25.43 -19.42 -12.49
CA ALA A 43 24.22 -18.65 -12.14
C ALA A 43 23.16 -18.74 -13.24
N VAL A 44 23.54 -18.63 -14.52
CA VAL A 44 22.60 -18.77 -15.65
C VAL A 44 22.02 -20.18 -15.69
N TRP A 45 22.82 -21.22 -15.48
CA TRP A 45 22.33 -22.59 -15.48
C TRP A 45 21.45 -22.91 -14.28
N VAL A 46 21.83 -22.46 -13.10
CA VAL A 46 20.98 -22.61 -11.90
C VAL A 46 19.65 -21.91 -12.11
N PHE A 47 19.66 -20.68 -12.61
CA PHE A 47 18.42 -19.97 -12.93
C PHE A 47 17.59 -20.73 -13.99
N ALA A 48 18.21 -21.19 -15.07
CA ALA A 48 17.52 -21.92 -16.11
C ALA A 48 16.94 -23.25 -15.61
N LEU A 49 17.65 -23.95 -14.75
CA LEU A 49 17.16 -25.19 -14.14
C LEU A 49 15.98 -24.95 -13.19
N CYS A 50 16.03 -23.85 -12.42
CA CYS A 50 14.96 -23.50 -11.49
C CYS A 50 13.73 -22.91 -12.19
N ALA A 51 13.96 -22.00 -13.17
CA ALA A 51 12.89 -21.23 -13.78
C ALA A 51 12.31 -21.84 -15.07
N TYR A 52 13.15 -22.59 -15.82
CA TYR A 52 12.77 -23.18 -17.12
C TYR A 52 12.62 -24.69 -17.09
N HIS A 53 12.71 -25.30 -15.91
CA HIS A 53 12.52 -26.74 -15.75
C HIS A 53 11.26 -27.02 -14.95
N ARG A 54 10.35 -27.86 -15.50
CA ARG A 54 9.25 -28.43 -14.73
C ARG A 54 9.53 -29.89 -14.42
N PRO A 55 9.28 -30.37 -13.19
CA PRO A 55 9.32 -31.78 -12.84
C PRO A 55 8.41 -32.58 -13.81
N GLY A 56 8.92 -33.71 -14.33
CA GLY A 56 8.15 -34.51 -15.28
C GLY A 56 8.40 -34.21 -16.75
N LEU A 57 9.00 -33.07 -17.07
CA LEU A 57 9.44 -32.76 -18.44
C LEU A 57 10.77 -33.46 -18.75
N THR A 58 10.74 -34.69 -19.21
CA THR A 58 11.86 -35.31 -19.97
C THR A 58 11.93 -34.74 -21.39
N VAL A 59 11.61 -33.47 -21.52
CA VAL A 59 11.62 -32.79 -22.80
C VAL A 59 13.07 -32.61 -23.21
N GLY A 60 13.45 -33.22 -24.28
CA GLY A 60 14.76 -33.09 -24.87
C GLY A 60 15.16 -31.62 -25.03
N PHE A 61 16.44 -31.35 -24.86
CA PHE A 61 16.99 -30.04 -25.16
C PHE A 61 16.80 -29.75 -26.65
N HIS A 62 15.88 -28.87 -26.97
CA HIS A 62 15.56 -28.45 -28.33
C HIS A 62 16.42 -27.26 -28.76
N ALA A 63 16.54 -27.06 -30.09
CA ALA A 63 17.25 -25.91 -30.65
C ALA A 63 16.87 -24.57 -30.07
N PHE A 64 15.58 -24.39 -29.73
CA PHE A 64 15.07 -23.19 -29.09
C PHE A 64 15.73 -22.91 -27.73
N ARG A 65 15.86 -23.93 -26.86
CA ARG A 65 16.51 -23.78 -25.54
C ARG A 65 18.00 -23.48 -25.67
N LEU A 66 18.66 -24.07 -26.67
CA LEU A 66 20.06 -23.77 -26.98
C LEU A 66 20.24 -22.29 -27.30
N VAL A 67 19.38 -21.72 -28.18
CA VAL A 67 19.43 -20.31 -28.57
C VAL A 67 19.13 -19.43 -27.36
N ALA A 68 18.08 -19.73 -26.61
CA ALA A 68 17.64 -18.95 -25.45
C ALA A 68 18.72 -18.90 -24.37
N LEU A 69 19.31 -20.04 -23.97
CA LEU A 69 20.35 -20.10 -22.94
C LEU A 69 21.65 -19.43 -23.39
N THR A 70 22.02 -19.58 -24.67
CA THR A 70 23.21 -18.92 -25.22
C THR A 70 23.01 -17.39 -25.25
N ALA A 71 21.87 -16.91 -25.67
CA ALA A 71 21.51 -15.48 -25.66
C ALA A 71 21.47 -14.91 -24.24
N MET A 72 20.86 -15.62 -23.28
CA MET A 72 20.83 -15.23 -21.87
C MET A 72 22.25 -15.18 -21.26
N THR A 73 23.10 -16.16 -21.58
CA THR A 73 24.50 -16.15 -21.15
C THR A 73 25.26 -14.97 -21.74
N GLY A 74 25.04 -14.67 -23.01
CA GLY A 74 25.60 -13.49 -23.68
C GLY A 74 25.19 -12.16 -23.03
N TRP A 75 23.89 -12.01 -22.78
CA TRP A 75 23.35 -10.83 -22.09
C TRP A 75 23.92 -10.70 -20.67
N ALA A 76 23.84 -11.73 -19.85
CA ALA A 76 24.37 -11.71 -18.48
C ALA A 76 25.89 -11.47 -18.46
N GLY A 77 26.61 -12.01 -19.45
CA GLY A 77 28.03 -11.76 -19.69
C GLY A 77 28.33 -10.29 -20.02
N LEU A 78 27.56 -9.69 -20.90
CA LEU A 78 27.68 -8.26 -21.26
C LEU A 78 27.44 -7.36 -20.04
N VAL A 79 26.40 -7.65 -19.25
CA VAL A 79 26.09 -6.90 -18.03
C VAL A 79 27.23 -7.01 -17.01
N THR A 80 27.69 -8.22 -16.73
CA THR A 80 28.78 -8.44 -15.74
C THR A 80 30.10 -7.85 -16.19
N ALA A 81 30.47 -7.98 -17.46
CA ALA A 81 31.66 -7.36 -18.03
C ALA A 81 31.56 -5.83 -18.00
N GLY A 82 30.38 -5.31 -18.33
CA GLY A 82 30.07 -3.86 -18.23
C GLY A 82 30.23 -3.35 -16.81
N LEU A 83 29.61 -3.98 -15.81
CA LEU A 83 29.73 -3.60 -14.40
C LEU A 83 31.17 -3.61 -13.90
N ARG A 84 31.94 -4.62 -14.29
CA ARG A 84 33.35 -4.76 -13.92
C ARG A 84 34.25 -3.72 -14.61
N SER A 85 33.91 -3.33 -15.85
CA SER A 85 34.70 -2.38 -16.66
C SER A 85 34.42 -0.93 -16.31
N LEU A 86 33.20 -0.61 -15.85
CA LEU A 86 32.78 0.76 -15.55
C LEU A 86 33.45 1.32 -14.29
N GLY A 87 33.85 0.47 -13.34
CA GLY A 87 34.51 0.90 -12.11
C GLY A 87 33.75 2.00 -11.38
N ARG A 88 34.41 3.17 -11.15
CA ARG A 88 33.81 4.37 -10.51
C ARG A 88 33.26 5.39 -11.52
N LYS A 89 32.96 4.99 -12.75
CA LYS A 89 32.41 5.91 -13.75
C LYS A 89 31.07 6.49 -13.33
N GLY A 90 30.81 7.71 -13.78
CA GLY A 90 29.61 8.45 -13.43
C GLY A 90 28.33 7.87 -14.02
N LEU A 91 27.18 8.39 -13.57
CA LEU A 91 25.83 7.92 -13.92
C LEU A 91 25.62 7.82 -15.45
N LYS A 92 26.14 8.77 -16.24
CA LYS A 92 26.02 8.77 -17.71
C LYS A 92 26.52 7.50 -18.38
N ALA A 93 27.57 6.88 -17.82
CA ALA A 93 28.14 5.65 -18.36
C ALA A 93 27.42 4.38 -17.87
N VAL A 94 26.70 4.49 -16.75
CA VAL A 94 26.02 3.35 -16.12
C VAL A 94 24.58 3.20 -16.61
N VAL A 95 23.88 4.30 -16.92
CA VAL A 95 22.50 4.29 -17.38
C VAL A 95 22.25 3.34 -18.56
N PRO A 96 23.04 3.34 -19.65
CA PRO A 96 22.83 2.37 -20.74
C PRO A 96 22.98 0.92 -20.29
N LEU A 97 23.92 0.64 -19.38
CA LEU A 97 24.11 -0.70 -18.86
C LEU A 97 22.93 -1.15 -18.00
N LEU A 98 22.38 -0.26 -17.17
CA LEU A 98 21.17 -0.57 -16.40
C LEU A 98 19.96 -0.79 -17.31
N ALA A 99 19.85 -0.04 -18.41
CA ALA A 99 18.81 -0.25 -19.41
C ALA A 99 18.91 -1.62 -20.09
N VAL A 100 20.13 -2.02 -20.48
CA VAL A 100 20.40 -3.36 -21.03
C VAL A 100 20.10 -4.44 -20.00
N THR A 101 20.43 -4.18 -18.73
CA THR A 101 20.12 -5.11 -17.63
C THR A 101 18.60 -5.26 -17.48
N ALA A 102 17.86 -4.17 -17.44
CA ALA A 102 16.41 -4.19 -17.35
C ALA A 102 15.76 -4.88 -18.56
N LEU A 103 16.27 -4.63 -19.77
CA LEU A 103 15.80 -5.28 -20.99
C LEU A 103 15.95 -6.81 -20.92
N GLY A 104 17.11 -7.29 -20.51
CA GLY A 104 17.31 -8.73 -20.41
C GLY A 104 16.51 -9.36 -19.28
N LEU A 105 16.32 -8.65 -18.15
CA LEU A 105 15.42 -9.12 -17.10
C LEU A 105 13.97 -9.20 -17.60
N GLU A 106 13.53 -8.22 -18.38
CA GLU A 106 12.20 -8.23 -18.98
C GLU A 106 12.03 -9.40 -19.95
N VAL A 107 13.01 -9.62 -20.82
CA VAL A 107 12.93 -10.68 -21.84
C VAL A 107 13.05 -12.08 -21.21
N PHE A 108 14.09 -12.32 -20.39
CA PHE A 108 14.41 -13.68 -19.93
C PHE A 108 13.73 -14.06 -18.61
N VAL A 109 13.51 -13.10 -17.72
CA VAL A 109 12.87 -13.33 -16.42
C VAL A 109 11.39 -13.02 -16.50
N GLY A 110 11.03 -11.84 -17.01
CA GLY A 110 9.64 -11.42 -17.14
C GLY A 110 8.79 -12.26 -18.11
N ASN A 111 9.42 -13.11 -18.93
CA ASN A 111 8.75 -13.99 -19.88
C ASN A 111 9.07 -15.48 -19.64
N VAL A 112 9.30 -15.87 -18.40
CA VAL A 112 9.57 -17.28 -18.03
C VAL A 112 8.49 -18.21 -18.60
N ALA A 113 7.22 -17.83 -18.52
CA ALA A 113 6.12 -18.63 -19.04
C ALA A 113 6.20 -18.89 -20.56
N TYR A 114 6.66 -17.91 -21.35
CA TYR A 114 6.95 -18.12 -22.78
C TYR A 114 8.00 -19.20 -22.98
N PHE A 115 9.16 -19.10 -22.29
CA PHE A 115 10.24 -20.06 -22.42
C PHE A 115 9.85 -21.46 -21.94
N ASN A 116 8.99 -21.57 -20.93
CA ASN A 116 8.51 -22.85 -20.43
C ASN A 116 7.56 -23.55 -21.38
N THR A 117 6.62 -22.80 -21.98
CA THR A 117 5.52 -23.39 -22.74
C THR A 117 5.79 -23.51 -24.25
N HIS A 118 6.89 -22.92 -24.75
CA HIS A 118 7.19 -22.89 -26.18
C HIS A 118 7.37 -24.27 -26.82
N SER A 119 7.76 -25.27 -26.03
CA SER A 119 7.96 -26.66 -26.50
C SER A 119 6.74 -27.56 -26.28
N TYR A 120 5.63 -27.03 -25.80
CA TYR A 120 4.42 -27.81 -25.56
C TYR A 120 3.71 -28.14 -26.89
N THR A 121 3.13 -29.33 -26.94
CA THR A 121 2.24 -29.72 -28.05
C THR A 121 0.81 -29.49 -27.58
N PRO A 122 0.10 -28.47 -28.13
CA PRO A 122 -1.26 -28.20 -27.73
C PRO A 122 -2.23 -29.20 -28.32
N PHE A 123 -3.30 -29.49 -27.58
CA PHE A 123 -4.44 -30.28 -28.04
C PHE A 123 -5.74 -29.76 -27.45
N GLN A 124 -6.88 -30.10 -28.05
CA GLN A 124 -8.19 -29.67 -27.56
C GLN A 124 -8.72 -30.66 -26.54
N LEU A 125 -8.94 -30.17 -25.32
CA LEU A 125 -9.45 -31.00 -24.23
C LEU A 125 -10.90 -31.43 -24.49
N VAL A 126 -11.64 -30.66 -25.27
CA VAL A 126 -13.03 -30.92 -25.64
C VAL A 126 -13.20 -32.23 -26.41
N ASP A 127 -12.14 -32.72 -27.09
CA ASP A 127 -12.14 -33.98 -27.82
C ASP A 127 -12.28 -35.20 -26.87
N TYR A 128 -12.04 -35.00 -25.57
CA TYR A 128 -12.09 -36.01 -24.49
C TYR A 128 -13.30 -35.82 -23.58
N LEU A 129 -14.28 -34.99 -23.95
CA LEU A 129 -15.45 -34.70 -23.14
C LEU A 129 -16.31 -35.97 -22.98
N ASP A 130 -16.75 -36.26 -21.75
CA ASP A 130 -17.65 -37.37 -21.41
C ASP A 130 -18.97 -37.22 -22.19
N ASP A 131 -19.29 -38.15 -23.07
CA ASP A 131 -20.48 -38.15 -23.90
C ASP A 131 -21.81 -38.20 -23.12
N ASN A 132 -21.76 -38.68 -21.88
CA ASN A 132 -22.90 -38.68 -20.98
C ASN A 132 -23.23 -37.30 -20.39
N ILE A 133 -22.34 -36.36 -20.55
CA ILE A 133 -22.57 -34.98 -20.18
C ILE A 133 -23.16 -34.25 -21.39
N ASN A 134 -24.47 -34.06 -21.34
CA ASN A 134 -25.17 -33.35 -22.39
C ASN A 134 -24.80 -31.84 -22.30
N VAL A 135 -23.72 -31.48 -22.96
CA VAL A 135 -23.30 -30.08 -23.06
C VAL A 135 -24.24 -29.44 -24.06
N GLY A 136 -24.85 -28.32 -23.73
CA GLY A 136 -25.62 -27.54 -24.67
C GLY A 136 -24.70 -27.10 -25.82
N ARG A 137 -24.50 -27.96 -26.79
CA ARG A 137 -23.73 -27.70 -28.01
C ARG A 137 -24.56 -26.78 -28.90
N GLY A 138 -24.53 -25.47 -28.57
CA GLY A 138 -24.68 -24.48 -29.63
C GLY A 138 -23.54 -24.69 -30.62
N VAL A 139 -23.72 -24.33 -31.86
CA VAL A 139 -22.73 -24.57 -32.93
C VAL A 139 -21.38 -23.97 -32.49
N GLY A 140 -20.45 -24.82 -32.00
CA GLY A 140 -19.09 -24.44 -31.68
C GLY A 140 -18.86 -23.78 -30.29
N THR A 141 -19.79 -23.86 -29.36
CA THR A 141 -19.62 -23.31 -28.02
C THR A 141 -20.00 -24.32 -26.92
N ILE A 142 -19.29 -24.25 -25.76
CA ILE A 142 -19.58 -24.99 -24.55
C ILE A 142 -20.15 -24.00 -23.55
N SER A 143 -21.27 -24.37 -22.88
CA SER A 143 -21.86 -23.53 -21.84
C SER A 143 -21.92 -24.26 -20.51
N LEU A 144 -21.64 -23.50 -19.45
CA LEU A 144 -21.87 -23.88 -18.05
C LEU A 144 -22.90 -22.92 -17.47
N ASP A 145 -23.86 -23.44 -16.73
CA ASP A 145 -24.92 -22.70 -16.06
C ASP A 145 -25.20 -23.26 -14.67
N GLU A 146 -26.18 -22.72 -13.94
CA GLU A 146 -26.57 -23.20 -12.61
C GLU A 146 -26.99 -24.65 -12.57
N SER A 147 -27.56 -25.16 -13.69
CA SER A 147 -27.96 -26.56 -13.81
C SER A 147 -26.80 -27.49 -14.14
N ARG A 148 -25.70 -26.91 -14.60
CA ARG A 148 -24.53 -27.65 -15.09
C ARG A 148 -23.24 -26.88 -14.80
N THR A 149 -22.69 -27.17 -13.63
CA THR A 149 -21.53 -26.46 -13.08
C THR A 149 -20.20 -27.13 -13.38
N TYR A 150 -20.17 -28.29 -14.01
CA TYR A 150 -18.93 -29.04 -14.26
C TYR A 150 -18.82 -29.64 -15.65
N LEU A 151 -17.57 -29.85 -16.08
CA LEU A 151 -17.17 -30.61 -17.28
C LEU A 151 -16.26 -31.74 -16.84
N ARG A 152 -16.47 -32.93 -17.43
CA ARG A 152 -15.62 -34.10 -17.20
C ARG A 152 -15.02 -34.58 -18.54
N PHE A 153 -13.73 -34.86 -18.50
CA PHE A 153 -12.94 -35.35 -19.62
C PHE A 153 -12.35 -36.71 -19.23
N LEU A 154 -12.50 -37.70 -20.12
CA LEU A 154 -12.13 -39.09 -19.88
C LEU A 154 -11.08 -39.54 -20.91
N ASP A 155 -10.29 -40.56 -20.54
CA ASP A 155 -9.37 -41.25 -21.44
C ASP A 155 -8.38 -40.31 -22.15
N ILE A 156 -7.88 -39.31 -21.40
CA ILE A 156 -6.98 -38.29 -21.99
C ILE A 156 -5.61 -38.90 -22.32
N ASP A 157 -5.06 -39.72 -21.45
CA ASP A 157 -3.78 -40.44 -21.57
C ASP A 157 -2.59 -39.61 -22.09
N GLN A 158 -2.65 -38.30 -21.88
CA GLN A 158 -1.61 -37.34 -22.25
C GLN A 158 -1.24 -36.44 -21.05
N PRO A 159 0.01 -35.97 -21.01
CA PRO A 159 0.40 -35.01 -19.98
C PRO A 159 -0.24 -33.65 -20.21
N ILE A 160 -0.73 -33.03 -19.14
CA ILE A 160 -1.33 -31.68 -19.15
C ILE A 160 -0.51 -30.78 -18.21
N TYR A 161 0.00 -29.68 -18.73
CA TYR A 161 0.79 -28.68 -17.98
C TYR A 161 0.07 -27.36 -17.77
N ASN A 162 -0.84 -27.02 -18.68
CA ASN A 162 -1.73 -25.87 -18.54
C ASN A 162 -3.03 -26.07 -19.32
N LEU A 163 -4.03 -25.30 -18.97
CA LEU A 163 -5.29 -25.21 -19.71
C LEU A 163 -5.55 -23.75 -20.06
N ARG A 164 -5.96 -23.49 -21.30
CA ARG A 164 -6.43 -22.19 -21.76
C ARG A 164 -7.88 -22.28 -22.15
N PHE A 165 -8.69 -21.40 -21.58
CA PHE A 165 -10.08 -21.22 -21.96
C PHE A 165 -10.14 -20.31 -23.19
N ASP A 166 -10.62 -20.83 -24.31
CA ASP A 166 -10.67 -20.11 -25.56
C ASP A 166 -12.02 -19.39 -25.71
N GLY A 167 -12.00 -18.05 -25.69
CA GLY A 167 -13.18 -17.22 -25.88
C GLY A 167 -14.20 -17.33 -24.76
N LEU A 168 -13.72 -17.38 -23.50
CA LEU A 168 -14.55 -17.39 -22.31
C LEU A 168 -15.29 -16.06 -22.18
N VAL A 169 -16.60 -16.11 -22.12
CA VAL A 169 -17.51 -14.97 -21.91
C VAL A 169 -18.65 -15.37 -20.97
N SER A 170 -19.27 -14.35 -20.37
CA SER A 170 -20.52 -14.52 -19.62
C SER A 170 -21.67 -13.96 -20.46
N ASP A 171 -22.82 -14.62 -20.39
CA ASP A 171 -24.06 -14.15 -21.01
C ASP A 171 -24.77 -13.07 -20.16
N ASP A 172 -24.16 -12.67 -19.06
CA ASP A 172 -24.70 -11.65 -18.18
C ASP A 172 -24.67 -10.27 -18.86
N THR A 173 -25.83 -9.66 -18.97
CA THR A 173 -25.99 -8.35 -19.60
C THR A 173 -25.71 -7.18 -18.65
N GLU A 174 -25.56 -7.45 -17.36
CA GLU A 174 -25.26 -6.42 -16.37
C GLU A 174 -23.75 -6.10 -16.34
N PRO A 175 -23.35 -4.83 -16.50
CA PRO A 175 -21.94 -4.44 -16.56
C PRO A 175 -21.13 -4.81 -15.31
N LEU A 176 -21.77 -4.92 -14.17
CA LEU A 176 -21.14 -5.31 -12.90
C LEU A 176 -20.74 -6.78 -12.88
N HIS A 177 -21.42 -7.64 -13.61
CA HIS A 177 -21.15 -9.07 -13.64
C HIS A 177 -20.14 -9.45 -14.74
N ALA A 178 -20.03 -8.67 -15.79
CA ALA A 178 -19.06 -8.88 -16.87
C ALA A 178 -17.60 -8.83 -16.39
N ASP A 179 -17.32 -8.15 -15.26
CA ASP A 179 -16.01 -8.05 -14.64
C ASP A 179 -15.76 -9.14 -13.59
N SER A 180 -16.70 -10.03 -13.37
CA SER A 180 -16.60 -11.10 -12.36
C SER A 180 -15.50 -12.10 -12.71
N ALA A 181 -14.95 -12.72 -11.67
CA ALA A 181 -14.09 -13.87 -11.81
C ALA A 181 -14.86 -15.15 -11.47
N VAL A 182 -14.52 -16.21 -12.16
CA VAL A 182 -15.05 -17.55 -11.89
C VAL A 182 -13.99 -18.40 -11.24
N ILE A 183 -14.33 -19.17 -10.22
CA ILE A 183 -13.44 -20.14 -9.62
C ILE A 183 -13.63 -21.48 -10.32
N PHE A 184 -12.58 -21.95 -10.98
CA PHE A 184 -12.54 -23.33 -11.48
C PHE A 184 -11.81 -24.22 -10.51
N THR A 185 -12.50 -25.21 -9.97
CA THR A 185 -11.89 -26.29 -9.20
C THR A 185 -11.57 -27.43 -10.14
N ILE A 186 -10.36 -27.94 -10.08
CA ILE A 186 -9.85 -29.00 -10.95
C ILE A 186 -9.57 -30.25 -10.12
N GLU A 187 -10.21 -31.34 -10.49
CA GLU A 187 -10.06 -32.66 -9.90
C GLU A 187 -9.78 -33.69 -10.99
N GLY A 188 -9.06 -34.75 -10.69
CA GLY A 188 -8.78 -35.76 -11.69
C GLY A 188 -7.83 -36.83 -11.20
N THR A 189 -7.32 -37.63 -12.16
CA THR A 189 -6.29 -38.67 -11.93
C THR A 189 -5.06 -38.39 -12.78
N ASP A 190 -3.89 -38.64 -12.23
CA ASP A 190 -2.62 -38.56 -12.95
C ASP A 190 -1.73 -39.80 -12.64
N ALA A 191 -0.55 -39.85 -13.16
CA ALA A 191 0.35 -41.00 -12.96
C ALA A 191 0.75 -41.21 -11.47
N ALA A 192 0.66 -40.18 -10.63
CA ALA A 192 0.93 -40.26 -9.19
C ALA A 192 -0.33 -40.50 -8.37
N ASN A 193 -1.51 -40.10 -8.88
CA ASN A 193 -2.78 -40.15 -8.17
C ASN A 193 -3.80 -40.92 -9.03
N THR A 194 -3.98 -42.21 -8.72
CA THR A 194 -4.92 -43.09 -9.43
C THR A 194 -6.36 -42.92 -9.00
N GLU A 195 -6.61 -42.27 -7.86
CA GLU A 195 -7.96 -41.92 -7.38
C GLU A 195 -8.23 -40.44 -7.66
N LEU A 196 -9.51 -40.07 -7.70
CA LEU A 196 -9.96 -38.72 -7.93
C LEU A 196 -9.38 -37.77 -6.85
N THR A 197 -8.46 -36.94 -7.27
CA THR A 197 -7.71 -36.03 -6.39
C THR A 197 -7.99 -34.58 -6.81
N ARG A 198 -8.18 -33.70 -5.83
CA ARG A 198 -8.31 -32.27 -6.08
C ARG A 198 -6.94 -31.64 -6.25
N PHE A 199 -6.65 -31.16 -7.45
CA PHE A 199 -5.39 -30.50 -7.77
C PHE A 199 -5.34 -29.02 -7.35
N GLY A 200 -6.49 -28.37 -7.29
CA GLY A 200 -6.58 -27.00 -6.80
C GLY A 200 -7.81 -26.25 -7.31
N SER A 201 -7.83 -24.96 -6.98
CA SER A 201 -8.83 -24.03 -7.49
C SER A 201 -8.15 -22.78 -8.02
N TRP A 202 -8.62 -22.30 -9.17
CA TRP A 202 -8.07 -21.13 -9.86
C TRP A 202 -9.17 -20.13 -10.14
N GLN A 203 -8.86 -18.87 -9.86
CA GLN A 203 -9.75 -17.77 -10.17
C GLN A 203 -9.44 -17.26 -11.57
N VAL A 204 -10.46 -17.23 -12.42
CA VAL A 204 -10.39 -16.83 -13.81
C VAL A 204 -11.25 -15.60 -14.03
N GLY A 205 -10.61 -14.47 -14.31
CA GLY A 205 -11.31 -13.22 -14.64
C GLY A 205 -11.81 -13.23 -16.07
N LEU A 206 -13.09 -12.93 -16.27
CA LEU A 206 -13.72 -12.96 -17.58
C LEU A 206 -13.08 -11.95 -18.54
N GLN A 207 -12.77 -10.76 -18.06
CA GLN A 207 -12.10 -9.72 -18.85
C GLN A 207 -10.57 -9.73 -18.74
N ALA A 208 -10.00 -10.73 -18.07
CA ALA A 208 -8.56 -10.85 -17.86
C ALA A 208 -7.99 -12.08 -18.60
N PRO A 209 -7.71 -12.01 -19.91
CA PRO A 209 -7.34 -13.18 -20.74
C PRO A 209 -6.15 -14.00 -20.21
N ARG A 210 -5.27 -13.38 -19.41
CA ARG A 210 -4.16 -14.12 -18.82
C ARG A 210 -4.56 -15.06 -17.70
N THR A 211 -5.57 -14.73 -16.94
CA THR A 211 -6.12 -15.62 -15.92
C THR A 211 -6.88 -16.79 -16.53
N GLN A 212 -7.22 -16.68 -17.81
CA GLN A 212 -7.83 -17.75 -18.60
C GLN A 212 -6.85 -18.85 -19.02
N VAL A 213 -5.58 -18.72 -18.64
CA VAL A 213 -4.60 -19.79 -18.77
C VAL A 213 -4.18 -20.24 -17.36
N ILE A 214 -4.63 -21.44 -17.00
CA ILE A 214 -4.36 -22.08 -15.71
C ILE A 214 -3.14 -22.98 -15.87
N SER A 215 -2.13 -22.78 -15.04
CA SER A 215 -0.99 -23.70 -14.95
C SER A 215 -1.29 -24.82 -13.97
N LEU A 216 -1.07 -26.07 -14.40
CA LEU A 216 -1.29 -27.29 -13.62
C LEU A 216 0.04 -27.96 -13.29
N ASP A 217 0.12 -28.56 -12.12
CA ASP A 217 1.27 -29.31 -11.65
C ASP A 217 0.90 -30.80 -11.51
N LEU A 218 0.62 -31.42 -12.66
CA LEU A 218 0.23 -32.82 -12.78
C LEU A 218 1.43 -33.71 -13.14
N THR A 219 1.40 -34.93 -12.68
CA THR A 219 2.51 -35.88 -12.86
C THR A 219 2.18 -36.89 -13.96
N GLY A 220 2.99 -36.87 -15.05
CA GLY A 220 2.83 -37.84 -16.14
C GLY A 220 1.55 -37.66 -16.95
N SER A 221 1.00 -38.79 -17.42
CA SER A 221 -0.28 -38.77 -18.17
C SER A 221 -1.46 -38.59 -17.24
N VAL A 222 -2.45 -37.87 -17.70
CA VAL A 222 -3.73 -37.59 -17.02
C VAL A 222 -4.76 -38.53 -17.61
N GLY A 223 -5.41 -39.35 -16.78
CA GLY A 223 -6.44 -40.26 -17.25
C GLY A 223 -7.81 -39.57 -17.30
N MET A 224 -8.19 -38.85 -16.24
CA MET A 224 -9.46 -38.14 -16.13
C MET A 224 -9.23 -36.74 -15.56
N LEU A 225 -10.02 -35.76 -16.02
CA LEU A 225 -10.02 -34.40 -15.48
C LEU A 225 -11.48 -33.91 -15.36
N THR A 226 -11.80 -33.32 -14.20
CA THR A 226 -13.09 -32.66 -13.97
C THR A 226 -12.84 -31.20 -13.62
N LEU A 227 -13.47 -30.30 -14.37
CA LEU A 227 -13.49 -28.88 -14.10
C LEU A 227 -14.85 -28.48 -13.54
N THR A 228 -14.89 -27.99 -12.33
CA THR A 228 -16.11 -27.49 -11.70
C THR A 228 -16.01 -25.97 -11.59
N ALA A 229 -16.99 -25.28 -12.18
CA ALA A 229 -17.10 -23.83 -12.07
C ALA A 229 -17.94 -23.50 -10.83
N ALA A 230 -17.44 -22.61 -9.99
CA ALA A 230 -18.19 -22.01 -8.90
C ALA A 230 -18.23 -20.49 -9.08
N GLY A 231 -19.40 -19.90 -8.77
CA GLY A 231 -19.51 -18.44 -8.75
C GLY A 231 -18.56 -17.85 -7.72
N TYR A 232 -17.97 -16.74 -8.06
CA TYR A 232 -17.23 -15.94 -7.08
C TYR A 232 -18.25 -15.25 -6.18
N SER A 233 -18.33 -15.66 -4.94
CA SER A 233 -19.04 -14.94 -3.91
C SER A 233 -18.19 -13.74 -3.46
N SER A 234 -18.22 -12.66 -4.20
CA SER A 234 -18.20 -11.37 -3.53
C SER A 234 -19.61 -11.22 -2.91
N THR A 235 -19.74 -10.42 -1.87
CA THR A 235 -21.02 -10.21 -1.16
C THR A 235 -22.18 -9.79 -2.09
N TYR A 236 -21.91 -9.57 -3.37
CA TYR A 236 -22.82 -9.02 -4.39
C TYR A 236 -22.81 -9.72 -5.75
N ALA A 237 -21.94 -10.70 -5.98
CA ALA A 237 -21.93 -11.40 -7.28
C ALA A 237 -22.63 -12.75 -7.16
N GLN A 238 -23.77 -12.84 -7.79
CA GLN A 238 -24.38 -14.14 -8.10
C GLN A 238 -23.52 -14.86 -9.16
N PHE A 239 -23.63 -16.18 -9.24
CA PHE A 239 -23.02 -16.96 -10.32
C PHE A 239 -23.50 -16.38 -11.66
N PRO A 240 -22.60 -16.11 -12.62
CA PRO A 240 -23.03 -15.67 -13.94
C PRO A 240 -24.03 -16.66 -14.53
N VAL A 241 -25.10 -16.15 -15.09
CA VAL A 241 -26.26 -16.96 -15.54
C VAL A 241 -25.85 -18.05 -16.51
N ALA A 242 -24.85 -17.78 -17.36
CA ALA A 242 -24.16 -18.78 -18.16
C ALA A 242 -22.74 -18.34 -18.51
N LEU A 243 -21.83 -19.31 -18.53
CA LEU A 243 -20.47 -19.14 -19.05
C LEU A 243 -20.37 -19.85 -20.38
N THR A 244 -19.92 -19.16 -21.40
CA THR A 244 -19.71 -19.76 -22.72
C THR A 244 -18.25 -19.65 -23.13
N PHE A 245 -17.70 -20.68 -23.74
CA PHE A 245 -16.38 -20.70 -24.36
C PHE A 245 -16.32 -21.61 -25.58
N ARG A 246 -15.38 -21.32 -26.48
CA ARG A 246 -15.24 -22.06 -27.74
C ARG A 246 -14.52 -23.39 -27.57
N GLY A 247 -13.67 -23.50 -26.58
CA GLY A 247 -12.90 -24.69 -26.31
C GLY A 247 -11.97 -24.53 -25.14
N ILE A 248 -11.29 -25.60 -24.78
CA ILE A 248 -10.23 -25.64 -23.78
C ILE A 248 -9.00 -26.25 -24.46
N THR A 249 -7.97 -25.43 -24.64
CA THR A 249 -6.70 -25.90 -25.17
C THR A 249 -5.80 -26.33 -24.04
N ALA A 250 -5.47 -27.63 -23.99
CA ALA A 250 -4.43 -28.14 -23.10
C ALA A 250 -3.05 -27.86 -23.71
N ASN A 251 -2.05 -27.66 -22.86
CA ASN A 251 -0.67 -27.39 -23.25
C ASN A 251 -0.50 -26.18 -24.17
N ALA A 252 -1.30 -25.15 -23.97
CA ALA A 252 -1.30 -23.94 -24.78
C ALA A 252 0.04 -23.19 -24.64
N PRO A 253 0.72 -22.85 -25.75
CA PRO A 253 1.92 -22.03 -25.69
C PRO A 253 1.57 -20.60 -25.31
N ARG A 254 2.40 -19.98 -24.45
CA ARG A 254 2.30 -18.56 -24.10
C ARG A 254 3.05 -17.73 -25.15
N ALA A 255 2.47 -16.60 -25.54
CA ALA A 255 3.17 -15.62 -26.37
C ALA A 255 4.23 -14.86 -25.55
N LEU A 256 5.27 -14.37 -26.24
CA LEU A 256 6.22 -13.42 -25.65
C LEU A 256 5.45 -12.11 -25.34
N ASP A 257 5.49 -11.69 -24.09
CA ASP A 257 4.77 -10.50 -23.63
C ASP A 257 5.72 -9.49 -23.01
N PHE A 258 6.20 -8.57 -23.85
CA PHE A 258 7.04 -7.47 -23.40
C PHE A 258 6.21 -6.38 -22.76
N SER A 259 6.42 -6.11 -21.47
CA SER A 259 5.74 -5.04 -20.76
C SER A 259 6.65 -3.83 -20.58
N ILE A 260 6.29 -2.71 -21.22
CA ILE A 260 7.00 -1.44 -21.04
C ILE A 260 6.96 -0.98 -19.57
N LEU A 261 5.82 -1.17 -18.89
CA LEU A 261 5.68 -0.80 -17.48
C LEU A 261 6.63 -1.62 -16.60
N ARG A 262 6.70 -2.94 -16.79
CA ARG A 262 7.63 -3.81 -16.05
C ARG A 262 9.08 -3.46 -16.35
N PHE A 263 9.42 -3.24 -17.61
CA PHE A 263 10.74 -2.75 -18.01
C PHE A 263 11.11 -1.45 -17.30
N CYS A 264 10.23 -0.45 -17.33
CA CYS A 264 10.46 0.84 -16.66
C CYS A 264 10.58 0.68 -15.14
N ALA A 265 9.72 -0.13 -14.51
CA ALA A 265 9.78 -0.39 -13.07
C ALA A 265 11.10 -1.06 -12.66
N VAL A 266 11.54 -2.08 -13.40
CA VAL A 266 12.82 -2.76 -13.19
C VAL A 266 14.00 -1.80 -13.42
N PHE A 267 13.97 -0.99 -14.48
CA PHE A 267 15.01 -0.01 -14.76
C PHE A 267 15.13 1.03 -13.64
N LEU A 268 14.00 1.57 -13.15
CA LEU A 268 13.98 2.53 -12.04
C LEU A 268 14.45 1.88 -10.73
N ALA A 269 14.06 0.65 -10.46
CA ALA A 269 14.55 -0.11 -9.31
C ALA A 269 16.08 -0.31 -9.37
N LEU A 270 16.61 -0.70 -10.52
CA LEU A 270 18.07 -0.84 -10.73
C LEU A 270 18.80 0.50 -10.56
N LEU A 271 18.20 1.59 -11.06
CA LEU A 271 18.75 2.93 -10.89
C LEU A 271 18.76 3.36 -9.42
N ALA A 272 17.70 3.07 -8.68
CA ALA A 272 17.61 3.31 -7.23
C ALA A 272 18.66 2.50 -6.46
N VAL A 273 18.78 1.20 -6.74
CA VAL A 273 19.80 0.31 -6.14
C VAL A 273 21.21 0.83 -6.43
N TYR A 274 21.49 1.21 -7.68
CA TYR A 274 22.76 1.80 -8.04
C TYR A 274 23.02 3.13 -7.33
N GLY A 275 22.01 3.99 -7.25
CA GLY A 275 22.08 5.28 -6.57
C GLY A 275 22.26 5.16 -5.05
N LEU A 276 21.70 4.12 -4.45
CA LEU A 276 21.75 3.88 -2.99
C LEU A 276 22.87 2.94 -2.55
N ARG A 277 23.73 2.44 -3.48
CA ARG A 277 24.84 1.59 -3.09
C ARG A 277 25.79 2.30 -2.11
N PRO A 278 26.47 1.60 -1.18
CA PRO A 278 27.32 2.20 -0.14
C PRO A 278 28.41 3.16 -0.68
N ALA A 279 28.90 2.90 -1.89
CA ALA A 279 29.89 3.75 -2.56
C ALA A 279 29.31 4.98 -3.30
N SER A 280 27.98 5.18 -3.23
CA SER A 280 27.32 6.29 -3.91
C SER A 280 27.67 7.65 -3.30
N GLY A 281 27.84 8.65 -4.15
CA GLY A 281 28.02 10.04 -3.72
C GLY A 281 26.85 10.58 -2.88
N LEU A 282 25.66 10.00 -2.98
CA LEU A 282 24.51 10.39 -2.16
C LEU A 282 24.73 10.12 -0.67
N TRP A 283 25.49 9.10 -0.30
CA TRP A 283 25.85 8.80 1.08
C TRP A 283 27.01 9.65 1.62
N HIS A 284 27.86 10.16 0.74
CA HIS A 284 29.04 10.93 1.13
C HIS A 284 28.78 12.46 1.11
N ARG A 285 27.68 12.86 0.48
CA ARG A 285 27.26 14.24 0.39
C ARG A 285 26.21 14.55 1.46
N ARG A 286 26.40 15.67 2.18
CA ARG A 286 25.39 16.19 3.10
C ARG A 286 24.19 16.70 2.32
N TRP A 287 23.00 16.49 2.86
CA TRP A 287 21.79 17.10 2.31
C TRP A 287 21.83 18.61 2.42
N LEU A 288 21.71 19.31 1.31
CA LEU A 288 21.66 20.77 1.24
C LEU A 288 20.49 21.20 0.36
N ALA A 289 19.45 21.79 0.96
CA ALA A 289 18.28 22.29 0.23
C ALA A 289 18.61 23.35 -0.85
N GLY A 290 19.76 24.00 -0.78
CA GLY A 290 20.27 24.93 -1.81
C GLY A 290 20.96 24.23 -2.99
N ASN A 291 21.33 22.95 -2.86
CA ASN A 291 22.03 22.22 -3.92
C ASN A 291 21.03 21.76 -5.00
N VAL A 292 21.35 22.06 -6.27
CA VAL A 292 20.47 21.72 -7.40
C VAL A 292 20.27 20.21 -7.56
N CYS A 293 21.33 19.41 -7.39
CA CYS A 293 21.23 17.95 -7.50
C CYS A 293 20.39 17.35 -6.39
N ASP A 294 20.46 17.88 -5.16
CA ASP A 294 19.68 17.41 -4.04
C ASP A 294 18.19 17.76 -4.22
N ARG A 295 17.90 18.96 -4.71
CA ARG A 295 16.54 19.38 -5.07
C ARG A 295 15.98 18.54 -6.21
N ALA A 296 16.77 18.27 -7.24
CA ALA A 296 16.34 17.43 -8.36
C ALA A 296 16.02 16.00 -7.89
N ALA A 297 16.85 15.41 -7.03
CA ALA A 297 16.58 14.09 -6.47
C ALA A 297 15.31 14.09 -5.59
N ALA A 298 15.10 15.11 -4.77
CA ALA A 298 13.87 15.25 -3.98
C ALA A 298 12.64 15.50 -4.87
N ALA A 299 12.77 16.29 -5.94
CA ALA A 299 11.69 16.53 -6.88
C ALA A 299 11.29 15.24 -7.62
N VAL A 300 12.27 14.44 -8.07
CA VAL A 300 11.98 13.13 -8.71
C VAL A 300 11.25 12.21 -7.74
N LEU A 301 11.75 12.07 -6.50
CA LEU A 301 11.06 11.29 -5.49
C LEU A 301 9.64 11.84 -5.24
N GLY A 302 9.51 13.16 -5.08
CA GLY A 302 8.23 13.83 -4.87
C GLY A 302 7.24 13.59 -6.00
N LEU A 303 7.69 13.69 -7.26
CA LEU A 303 6.85 13.44 -8.44
C LEU A 303 6.38 11.99 -8.53
N VAL A 304 7.27 11.02 -8.24
CA VAL A 304 6.89 9.60 -8.23
C VAL A 304 5.84 9.33 -7.15
N LEU A 305 6.05 9.82 -5.92
CA LEU A 305 5.10 9.66 -4.83
C LEU A 305 3.78 10.39 -5.11
N ALA A 306 3.84 11.60 -5.68
CA ALA A 306 2.67 12.39 -6.03
C ALA A 306 1.84 11.74 -7.16
N ALA A 307 2.47 11.06 -8.10
CA ALA A 307 1.75 10.33 -9.14
C ALA A 307 0.81 9.26 -8.54
N PHE A 308 1.27 8.52 -7.54
CA PHE A 308 0.41 7.57 -6.81
C PHE A 308 -0.70 8.27 -6.04
N VAL A 309 -0.41 9.43 -5.43
CA VAL A 309 -1.44 10.23 -4.73
C VAL A 309 -2.57 10.64 -5.67
N VAL A 310 -2.23 11.01 -6.90
CA VAL A 310 -3.22 11.44 -7.89
C VAL A 310 -4.05 10.28 -8.44
N VAL A 311 -3.45 9.09 -8.58
CA VAL A 311 -4.07 7.98 -9.31
C VAL A 311 -4.86 7.04 -8.38
N ILE A 312 -4.34 6.74 -7.18
CA ILE A 312 -4.93 5.73 -6.28
C ILE A 312 -6.39 6.00 -5.91
N PRO A 313 -6.84 7.23 -5.59
CA PRO A 313 -8.24 7.47 -5.21
C PRO A 313 -9.25 7.16 -6.33
N PHE A 314 -8.79 7.05 -7.56
CA PHE A 314 -9.60 6.75 -8.73
C PHE A 314 -9.44 5.32 -9.25
N TRP A 315 -8.79 4.45 -8.48
CA TRP A 315 -8.71 3.03 -8.83
C TRP A 315 -10.07 2.33 -8.77
N GLU A 316 -10.95 2.82 -7.93
CA GLU A 316 -12.36 2.45 -7.98
C GLU A 316 -13.07 3.28 -9.05
N PRO A 317 -13.68 2.65 -10.08
CA PRO A 317 -14.30 3.36 -11.21
C PRO A 317 -15.45 4.30 -10.82
N SER A 318 -16.16 4.01 -9.73
CA SER A 318 -17.24 4.85 -9.19
C SER A 318 -16.76 6.23 -8.71
N ASN A 319 -15.47 6.40 -8.41
CA ASN A 319 -14.90 7.63 -7.88
C ASN A 319 -14.44 8.64 -8.94
N THR A 320 -14.78 8.45 -10.20
CA THR A 320 -14.26 9.27 -11.32
C THR A 320 -14.93 10.64 -11.48
N GLY A 321 -16.03 10.91 -10.77
CA GLY A 321 -16.76 12.17 -10.83
C GLY A 321 -16.19 13.25 -9.89
N LEU A 322 -16.41 14.53 -10.25
CA LEU A 322 -16.14 15.65 -9.34
C LEU A 322 -17.25 15.79 -8.28
N ALA A 323 -18.49 15.52 -8.66
CA ALA A 323 -19.63 15.47 -7.77
C ALA A 323 -20.37 14.16 -7.99
N THR A 324 -20.88 13.60 -6.93
CA THR A 324 -21.58 12.33 -6.98
C THR A 324 -23.08 12.58 -7.07
N LYS A 325 -23.75 11.86 -7.97
CA LYS A 325 -25.21 11.96 -8.13
C LYS A 325 -25.91 11.12 -7.05
N ASP A 326 -27.04 11.64 -6.57
CA ASP A 326 -28.06 10.93 -5.81
C ASP A 326 -27.63 10.18 -4.53
N TYR A 327 -27.16 10.93 -3.54
CA TYR A 327 -26.78 10.37 -2.24
C TYR A 327 -27.84 10.44 -1.16
N ASN A 328 -28.93 11.13 -1.39
CA ASN A 328 -29.96 11.32 -0.38
C ASN A 328 -30.93 10.14 -0.26
N THR A 329 -30.79 9.12 -1.09
CA THR A 329 -31.67 7.95 -1.14
C THR A 329 -30.92 6.63 -0.87
N ALA A 330 -29.81 6.75 -0.19
CA ALA A 330 -28.97 5.61 0.03
C ALA A 330 -29.44 4.76 1.19
N PHE A 331 -30.33 3.90 0.92
CA PHE A 331 -30.75 2.84 1.83
C PHE A 331 -30.47 1.50 1.22
N TRP A 332 -30.27 0.54 2.11
CA TRP A 332 -30.36 -0.85 1.80
C TRP A 332 -31.83 -1.17 1.47
N ASP A 333 -32.16 -1.26 0.20
CA ASP A 333 -33.47 -1.71 -0.28
C ASP A 333 -33.49 -3.22 -0.60
N GLY A 334 -32.42 -3.94 -0.27
CA GLY A 334 -32.23 -5.35 -0.61
C GLY A 334 -31.66 -5.61 -2.00
N GLU A 335 -31.67 -4.63 -2.89
CA GLU A 335 -31.22 -4.75 -4.28
C GLU A 335 -30.16 -3.74 -4.68
N SER A 336 -30.05 -2.60 -4.01
CA SER A 336 -29.00 -1.60 -4.28
C SER A 336 -28.44 -0.98 -3.00
N THR A 337 -27.14 -1.10 -2.82
CA THR A 337 -26.42 -0.51 -1.69
C THR A 337 -25.82 0.82 -2.09
N VAL A 338 -26.60 1.85 -2.12
CA VAL A 338 -26.01 3.19 -2.10
C VAL A 338 -26.06 3.70 -0.66
N SER A 339 -24.92 3.79 -0.03
CA SER A 339 -24.86 4.15 1.38
C SER A 339 -24.83 5.65 1.57
N PHE A 340 -25.79 6.21 2.29
CA PHE A 340 -25.78 7.59 2.76
C PHE A 340 -24.52 7.94 3.58
N VAL A 341 -23.87 6.95 4.16
CA VAL A 341 -22.58 7.03 4.86
C VAL A 341 -21.52 7.73 4.03
N TYR A 342 -21.51 7.54 2.72
CA TYR A 342 -20.47 8.09 1.85
C TYR A 342 -20.55 9.60 1.64
N GLN A 343 -21.70 10.23 1.89
CA GLN A 343 -21.93 11.66 1.59
C GLN A 343 -22.35 12.51 2.77
N GLN A 344 -22.13 12.04 3.98
CA GLN A 344 -22.49 12.77 5.18
C GLN A 344 -21.96 14.22 5.20
N TYR A 345 -20.77 14.47 4.69
CA TYR A 345 -20.23 15.84 4.64
C TYR A 345 -20.88 16.71 3.59
N GLY A 346 -21.37 16.14 2.48
CA GLY A 346 -22.19 16.87 1.51
C GLY A 346 -23.53 17.28 2.12
N ALA A 347 -24.22 16.34 2.76
CA ALA A 347 -25.47 16.63 3.47
C ALA A 347 -25.29 17.66 4.60
N LEU A 348 -24.18 17.56 5.36
CA LEU A 348 -23.85 18.55 6.37
C LEU A 348 -23.60 19.94 5.78
N ALA A 349 -22.88 20.03 4.66
CA ALA A 349 -22.62 21.32 4.00
C ALA A 349 -23.93 21.98 3.58
N HIS A 350 -24.84 21.22 2.98
CA HIS A 350 -26.17 21.68 2.60
C HIS A 350 -26.97 22.19 3.79
N SER A 351 -27.02 21.39 4.87
CA SER A 351 -27.70 21.81 6.11
C SER A 351 -27.11 23.09 6.70
N LEU A 352 -25.79 23.23 6.74
CA LEU A 352 -25.11 24.43 7.25
C LEU A 352 -25.44 25.67 6.41
N LEU A 353 -25.53 25.55 5.08
CA LEU A 353 -25.93 26.66 4.20
C LEU A 353 -27.39 27.08 4.45
N ASN A 354 -28.25 26.17 4.87
CA ASN A 354 -29.64 26.43 5.27
C ASN A 354 -29.76 26.82 6.74
N GLY A 355 -28.65 27.09 7.45
CA GLY A 355 -28.66 27.55 8.85
C GLY A 355 -29.01 26.45 9.86
N ARG A 356 -28.90 25.17 9.50
CA ARG A 356 -29.18 24.00 10.34
C ARG A 356 -27.87 23.31 10.77
N LEU A 357 -27.90 22.67 11.94
CA LEU A 357 -26.80 21.83 12.44
C LEU A 357 -27.12 20.33 12.37
N ASP A 358 -28.41 20.00 12.26
CA ASP A 358 -28.94 18.66 11.98
C ASP A 358 -29.05 18.44 10.46
N LEU A 359 -29.11 17.20 10.04
CA LEU A 359 -29.31 16.83 8.63
C LEU A 359 -30.80 17.00 8.26
N GLU A 360 -31.05 17.36 7.00
CA GLU A 360 -32.38 17.44 6.41
C GLU A 360 -32.89 16.02 6.07
N ALA A 361 -33.15 15.24 7.11
CA ALA A 361 -33.65 13.88 6.99
C ALA A 361 -34.62 13.60 8.13
N ASP A 362 -35.78 13.11 7.78
CA ASP A 362 -36.84 12.80 8.75
C ASP A 362 -36.66 11.33 9.19
N PRO A 363 -36.54 11.09 10.51
CA PRO A 363 -36.46 9.71 11.03
C PRO A 363 -37.81 8.99 10.87
N PRO A 364 -37.82 7.67 10.63
CA PRO A 364 -39.05 6.87 10.64
C PRO A 364 -39.79 7.00 11.96
N ALA A 365 -41.11 7.01 11.91
CA ALA A 365 -41.95 7.10 13.11
C ALA A 365 -41.70 5.91 14.07
N GLU A 366 -41.41 4.74 13.53
CA GLU A 366 -41.11 3.52 14.28
C GLU A 366 -39.82 3.69 15.07
N LEU A 367 -38.79 4.37 14.50
CA LEU A 367 -37.52 4.65 15.19
C LEU A 367 -37.72 5.63 16.35
N LEU A 368 -38.60 6.62 16.16
CA LEU A 368 -38.94 7.59 17.20
C LEU A 368 -39.74 6.95 18.35
N ALA A 369 -40.43 5.84 18.08
CA ALA A 369 -41.23 5.13 19.05
C ALA A 369 -40.45 4.12 19.91
N LEU A 370 -39.18 3.82 19.56
CA LEU A 370 -38.35 2.89 20.33
C LEU A 370 -37.84 3.52 21.62
N ASP A 371 -37.92 2.77 22.71
CA ASP A 371 -37.33 3.15 24.00
C ASP A 371 -35.80 3.30 23.90
N ASN A 372 -35.13 2.44 23.13
CA ASN A 372 -33.72 2.50 22.82
C ASN A 372 -33.49 2.36 21.32
N PRO A 373 -33.39 3.46 20.56
CA PRO A 373 -33.14 3.43 19.13
C PRO A 373 -31.72 2.95 18.76
N TYR A 374 -30.80 2.89 19.72
CA TYR A 374 -29.41 2.47 19.49
C TYR A 374 -29.23 0.95 19.52
N ASP A 375 -30.19 0.22 20.08
CA ASP A 375 -30.17 -1.25 20.09
C ASP A 375 -30.53 -1.80 18.70
N ALA A 376 -29.56 -2.42 18.02
CA ALA A 376 -29.76 -3.02 16.71
C ALA A 376 -30.81 -4.14 16.76
N GLY A 377 -30.82 -4.96 17.81
CA GLY A 377 -31.83 -6.02 17.98
C GLY A 377 -33.25 -5.49 18.12
N ALA A 378 -33.45 -4.36 18.81
CA ALA A 378 -34.74 -3.69 18.91
C ALA A 378 -35.20 -3.13 17.55
N ARG A 379 -34.30 -2.54 16.78
CA ARG A 379 -34.59 -2.07 15.41
C ARG A 379 -34.95 -3.22 14.48
N ASP A 380 -34.19 -4.32 14.53
CA ASP A 380 -34.42 -5.51 13.70
C ASP A 380 -35.78 -6.17 14.06
N ALA A 381 -36.09 -6.27 15.35
CA ALA A 381 -37.37 -6.80 15.82
C ALA A 381 -38.57 -5.94 15.37
N ALA A 382 -38.40 -4.64 15.28
CA ALA A 382 -39.38 -3.70 14.77
C ALA A 382 -39.35 -3.56 13.24
N GLN A 383 -38.52 -4.30 12.55
CA GLN A 383 -38.34 -4.27 11.08
C GLN A 383 -38.02 -2.88 10.52
N ILE A 384 -37.27 -2.06 11.29
CA ILE A 384 -36.89 -0.71 10.91
C ILE A 384 -35.62 -0.77 10.05
N ASN A 385 -35.76 -0.76 8.74
CA ASN A 385 -34.67 -0.82 7.77
C ASN A 385 -34.29 0.56 7.22
N ASP A 386 -35.22 1.53 7.30
CA ASP A 386 -35.05 2.88 6.77
C ASP A 386 -34.39 3.81 7.81
N ILE A 387 -33.11 3.56 8.10
CA ILE A 387 -32.33 4.38 9.02
C ILE A 387 -31.08 4.90 8.32
N HIS A 388 -30.61 6.07 8.73
CA HIS A 388 -29.29 6.55 8.33
C HIS A 388 -28.20 5.83 9.13
N TRP A 389 -27.64 4.80 8.55
CA TRP A 389 -26.57 4.02 9.16
C TRP A 389 -25.34 4.87 9.46
N ASP A 390 -24.76 4.67 10.64
CA ASP A 390 -23.55 5.36 11.11
C ASP A 390 -23.68 6.90 11.17
N HIS A 391 -24.92 7.37 11.48
CA HIS A 391 -25.21 8.75 11.82
C HIS A 391 -25.53 8.85 13.31
N ALA A 392 -25.18 9.97 13.91
CA ALA A 392 -25.64 10.26 15.27
C ALA A 392 -27.12 10.62 15.24
N PHE A 393 -27.92 9.87 16.00
CA PHE A 393 -29.34 10.13 16.19
C PHE A 393 -29.55 10.69 17.60
N TYR A 394 -29.97 11.93 17.71
CA TYR A 394 -30.12 12.59 19.00
C TYR A 394 -31.35 13.51 19.01
N ASN A 395 -32.20 13.37 20.02
CA ASN A 395 -33.46 14.13 20.16
C ASN A 395 -34.30 14.11 18.87
N GLY A 396 -34.45 12.94 18.24
CA GLY A 396 -35.28 12.78 17.05
C GLY A 396 -34.72 13.41 15.78
N ARG A 397 -33.41 13.67 15.71
CA ARG A 397 -32.73 14.24 14.54
C ARG A 397 -31.43 13.52 14.22
N TYR A 398 -31.05 13.54 12.96
CA TYR A 398 -29.79 13.01 12.50
C TYR A 398 -28.70 14.08 12.47
N TYR A 399 -27.49 13.67 12.87
CA TYR A 399 -26.29 14.52 12.87
C TYR A 399 -25.10 13.75 12.33
N VAL A 400 -24.14 14.49 11.76
CA VAL A 400 -22.80 13.96 11.48
C VAL A 400 -21.98 14.04 12.75
N TYR A 401 -21.53 12.90 13.29
CA TYR A 401 -20.68 12.88 14.49
C TYR A 401 -19.18 12.99 14.18
N PHE A 402 -18.80 12.72 12.93
CA PHE A 402 -17.43 12.98 12.47
C PHE A 402 -17.10 14.47 12.60
N GLY A 403 -15.81 14.78 12.75
CA GLY A 403 -15.37 16.15 12.90
C GLY A 403 -15.77 17.03 11.72
N ILE A 404 -16.23 18.25 12.00
CA ILE A 404 -16.78 19.19 11.02
C ILE A 404 -15.73 19.76 10.03
N VAL A 405 -14.44 19.73 10.38
CA VAL A 405 -13.38 20.45 9.63
C VAL A 405 -13.25 20.01 8.18
N PRO A 406 -13.31 18.72 7.80
CA PRO A 406 -13.28 18.34 6.39
C PRO A 406 -14.40 18.99 5.59
N CYS A 407 -15.61 19.03 6.13
CA CYS A 407 -16.75 19.72 5.52
C CYS A 407 -16.48 21.23 5.32
N LEU A 408 -15.99 21.92 6.36
CA LEU A 408 -15.71 23.36 6.30
C LEU A 408 -14.58 23.71 5.32
N LEU A 409 -13.65 22.81 5.08
CA LEU A 409 -12.53 23.07 4.18
C LEU A 409 -12.87 22.82 2.71
N PHE A 410 -13.80 21.91 2.43
CA PHE A 410 -14.03 21.45 1.06
C PHE A 410 -15.50 21.50 0.65
N GLN A 411 -16.39 20.72 1.28
CA GLN A 411 -17.78 20.60 0.82
C GLN A 411 -18.54 21.90 0.94
N LEU A 412 -18.49 22.56 2.09
CA LEU A 412 -19.19 23.83 2.33
C LEU A 412 -18.75 24.93 1.34
N PRO A 413 -17.46 25.27 1.18
CA PRO A 413 -17.06 26.29 0.22
C PRO A 413 -17.32 25.89 -1.23
N PHE A 414 -17.25 24.61 -1.57
CA PHE A 414 -17.55 24.14 -2.92
C PHE A 414 -19.03 24.36 -3.25
N GLU A 415 -19.94 23.92 -2.40
CA GLU A 415 -21.39 24.11 -2.62
C GLU A 415 -21.79 25.58 -2.58
N ALA A 416 -21.25 26.35 -1.63
CA ALA A 416 -21.50 27.80 -1.54
C ALA A 416 -21.06 28.57 -2.79
N LEU A 417 -19.99 28.14 -3.47
CA LEU A 417 -19.45 28.82 -4.65
C LEU A 417 -20.05 28.32 -5.97
N THR A 418 -20.41 27.06 -6.05
CA THR A 418 -20.83 26.40 -7.30
C THR A 418 -22.32 26.09 -7.34
N GLY A 419 -22.99 26.01 -6.19
CA GLY A 419 -24.36 25.50 -6.08
C GLY A 419 -24.48 23.99 -6.30
N ILE A 420 -23.35 23.27 -6.46
CA ILE A 420 -23.33 21.83 -6.70
C ILE A 420 -23.14 21.12 -5.36
N GLN A 421 -24.09 20.27 -5.01
CA GLN A 421 -24.03 19.44 -3.81
C GLN A 421 -23.07 18.23 -3.98
N ASN A 422 -22.71 17.64 -2.87
CA ASN A 422 -22.02 16.34 -2.81
C ASN A 422 -20.68 16.30 -3.57
N LEU A 423 -19.78 17.25 -3.29
CA LEU A 423 -18.38 17.14 -3.77
C LEU A 423 -17.78 15.79 -3.37
N ALA A 424 -17.29 15.04 -4.35
CA ALA A 424 -16.69 13.74 -4.13
C ALA A 424 -15.45 13.81 -3.22
N TYR A 425 -15.21 12.78 -2.41
CA TYR A 425 -14.07 12.76 -1.49
C TYR A 425 -12.74 12.52 -2.21
N ALA A 426 -12.73 11.75 -3.30
CA ALA A 426 -11.51 11.42 -4.02
C ALA A 426 -10.66 12.65 -4.44
N PRO A 427 -11.19 13.69 -5.11
CA PRO A 427 -10.41 14.89 -5.45
C PRO A 427 -9.95 15.66 -4.20
N CYS A 428 -10.74 15.68 -3.12
CA CYS A 428 -10.32 16.28 -1.86
C CYS A 428 -9.15 15.54 -1.24
N MET A 429 -9.17 14.21 -1.28
CA MET A 429 -8.11 13.36 -0.76
C MET A 429 -6.84 13.46 -1.59
N VAL A 430 -6.92 13.69 -2.92
CA VAL A 430 -5.75 14.04 -3.73
C VAL A 430 -5.08 15.30 -3.19
N LEU A 431 -5.84 16.37 -2.98
CA LEU A 431 -5.27 17.64 -2.48
C LEU A 431 -4.66 17.47 -1.08
N LEU A 432 -5.37 16.81 -0.17
CA LEU A 432 -4.88 16.52 1.19
C LEU A 432 -3.63 15.63 1.14
N GLY A 433 -3.61 14.66 0.25
CA GLY A 433 -2.47 13.77 0.04
C GLY A 433 -1.23 14.51 -0.46
N LEU A 434 -1.39 15.44 -1.38
CA LEU A 434 -0.29 16.30 -1.85
C LEU A 434 0.22 17.22 -0.74
N ILE A 435 -0.68 17.76 0.10
CA ILE A 435 -0.33 18.57 1.28
C ILE A 435 0.45 17.70 2.29
N PHE A 436 -0.04 16.50 2.59
CA PHE A 436 0.63 15.57 3.49
C PHE A 436 2.03 15.22 2.99
N LEU A 437 2.15 14.89 1.70
CA LEU A 437 3.44 14.56 1.08
C LEU A 437 4.42 15.73 1.15
N ALA A 438 3.98 16.95 0.80
CA ALA A 438 4.80 18.16 0.92
C ALA A 438 5.23 18.42 2.37
N ALA A 439 4.33 18.18 3.34
CA ALA A 439 4.62 18.30 4.75
C ALA A 439 5.66 17.26 5.23
N CYS A 440 5.64 16.03 4.72
CA CYS A 440 6.67 15.02 5.00
C CYS A 440 8.07 15.51 4.58
N PHE A 441 8.21 16.04 3.36
CA PHE A 441 9.47 16.65 2.90
C PHE A 441 9.87 17.82 3.80
N GLY A 442 8.90 18.64 4.16
CA GLY A 442 9.12 19.83 5.00
C GLY A 442 9.58 19.49 6.41
N VAL A 443 8.89 18.57 7.10
CA VAL A 443 9.20 18.16 8.48
C VAL A 443 10.57 17.49 8.55
N VAL A 444 10.84 16.50 7.68
CA VAL A 444 12.14 15.82 7.64
C VAL A 444 13.25 16.81 7.28
N GLY A 445 13.02 17.73 6.31
CA GLY A 445 13.97 18.76 5.95
C GLY A 445 14.29 19.74 7.07
N GLN A 446 13.29 20.14 7.87
CA GLN A 446 13.51 20.97 9.07
C GLN A 446 14.27 20.22 10.16
N ALA A 447 13.96 18.94 10.36
CA ALA A 447 14.65 18.09 11.32
C ALA A 447 16.16 17.95 10.95
N VAL A 448 16.45 17.68 9.68
CA VAL A 448 17.84 17.61 9.20
C VAL A 448 18.53 18.94 9.41
N ARG A 449 17.97 20.05 8.93
CA ARG A 449 18.58 21.35 9.04
C ARG A 449 18.86 21.77 10.48
N ARG A 450 17.94 21.45 11.38
CA ARG A 450 18.01 21.93 12.76
C ARG A 450 18.84 21.03 13.66
N TRP A 451 18.71 19.72 13.54
CA TRP A 451 19.28 18.78 14.50
C TRP A 451 20.36 17.88 13.93
N PHE A 452 20.34 17.65 12.63
CA PHE A 452 21.21 16.68 11.95
C PHE A 452 21.82 17.23 10.63
N PRO A 453 22.49 18.42 10.65
CA PRO A 453 22.98 19.05 9.43
C PRO A 453 24.06 18.24 8.70
N GLN A 454 24.54 17.16 9.32
CA GLN A 454 25.49 16.22 8.74
C GLN A 454 24.81 15.01 8.07
N ALA A 455 23.46 14.90 8.11
CA ALA A 455 22.76 13.81 7.49
C ALA A 455 23.06 13.73 5.99
N SER A 456 23.24 12.52 5.48
CA SER A 456 23.53 12.31 4.06
C SER A 456 22.27 12.58 3.19
N ALA A 457 22.51 12.91 1.92
CA ALA A 457 21.41 13.11 0.96
C ALA A 457 20.57 11.83 0.79
N ALA A 458 21.21 10.66 0.77
CA ALA A 458 20.52 9.38 0.72
C ALA A 458 19.63 9.15 1.96
N ALA A 459 20.16 9.43 3.15
CA ALA A 459 19.40 9.28 4.38
C ALA A 459 18.17 10.18 4.41
N TYR A 460 18.30 11.43 3.95
CA TYR A 460 17.16 12.35 3.85
C TYR A 460 16.06 11.78 2.91
N LEU A 461 16.43 11.40 1.69
CA LEU A 461 15.48 10.89 0.69
C LEU A 461 14.77 9.61 1.15
N LEU A 462 15.54 8.68 1.71
CA LEU A 462 14.98 7.43 2.25
C LEU A 462 14.10 7.67 3.48
N ALA A 463 14.44 8.64 4.34
CA ALA A 463 13.62 9.01 5.48
C ALA A 463 12.28 9.61 5.03
N VAL A 464 12.28 10.51 4.04
CA VAL A 464 11.04 11.04 3.45
C VAL A 464 10.21 9.92 2.85
N ALA A 465 10.82 9.04 2.05
CA ALA A 465 10.13 7.89 1.47
C ALA A 465 9.54 6.97 2.55
N ALA A 466 10.30 6.67 3.61
CA ALA A 466 9.85 5.83 4.70
C ALA A 466 8.68 6.47 5.51
N VAL A 467 8.70 7.79 5.74
CA VAL A 467 7.59 8.49 6.41
C VAL A 467 6.34 8.49 5.53
N ALA A 468 6.47 8.77 4.24
CA ALA A 468 5.35 8.79 3.33
C ALA A 468 4.78 7.39 3.05
N LEU A 469 5.64 6.42 2.68
CA LEU A 469 5.22 5.07 2.32
C LEU A 469 4.92 4.19 3.54
N GLY A 470 5.65 4.36 4.64
CA GLY A 470 5.50 3.54 5.85
C GLY A 470 4.26 3.85 6.66
N SER A 471 3.67 5.05 6.52
CA SER A 471 2.36 5.39 7.09
C SER A 471 1.23 4.69 6.32
N GLN A 472 0.01 4.71 6.87
CA GLN A 472 -1.16 4.14 6.19
C GLN A 472 -1.72 5.06 5.09
N PHE A 473 -0.97 6.08 4.71
CA PHE A 473 -1.37 7.14 3.82
C PHE A 473 -1.96 6.66 2.49
N TYR A 474 -1.26 5.75 1.78
CA TYR A 474 -1.73 5.24 0.49
C TYR A 474 -2.93 4.29 0.62
N TYR A 475 -3.03 3.58 1.74
CA TYR A 475 -4.21 2.78 2.05
C TYR A 475 -5.45 3.66 2.22
N LEU A 476 -5.33 4.80 2.92
CA LEU A 476 -6.44 5.74 3.03
C LEU A 476 -6.86 6.29 1.66
N LEU A 477 -5.90 6.60 0.79
CA LEU A 477 -6.19 7.10 -0.57
C LEU A 477 -6.97 6.09 -1.42
N LEU A 478 -6.78 4.78 -1.19
CA LEU A 478 -7.49 3.74 -1.91
C LEU A 478 -8.99 3.74 -1.58
N ARG A 479 -9.36 4.24 -0.41
CA ARG A 479 -10.74 4.24 0.11
C ARG A 479 -11.21 5.67 0.36
N PRO A 480 -11.67 6.39 -0.68
CA PRO A 480 -12.14 7.77 -0.52
C PRO A 480 -13.53 7.82 0.13
N TYR A 481 -13.64 7.25 1.34
CA TYR A 481 -14.84 7.25 2.16
C TYR A 481 -14.71 8.24 3.32
N ILE A 482 -15.81 8.49 4.01
CA ILE A 482 -15.88 9.49 5.07
C ILE A 482 -14.85 9.29 6.17
N TYR A 483 -14.58 8.03 6.54
CA TYR A 483 -13.65 7.68 7.62
C TYR A 483 -12.22 8.03 7.24
N GLU A 484 -11.78 7.52 6.10
CA GLU A 484 -10.43 7.70 5.58
C GLU A 484 -10.17 9.17 5.23
N TYR A 485 -11.19 9.86 4.74
CA TYR A 485 -11.13 11.28 4.44
C TYR A 485 -10.89 12.13 5.68
N ALA A 486 -11.65 11.88 6.77
CA ALA A 486 -11.46 12.58 8.04
C ALA A 486 -10.07 12.33 8.64
N ILE A 487 -9.60 11.07 8.62
CA ILE A 487 -8.27 10.68 9.10
C ILE A 487 -7.15 11.35 8.29
N LEU A 488 -7.26 11.33 6.95
CA LEU A 488 -6.26 11.94 6.08
C LEU A 488 -6.22 13.46 6.24
N CYS A 489 -7.38 14.11 6.41
CA CYS A 489 -7.47 15.53 6.67
C CYS A 489 -6.74 15.90 7.97
N GLY A 490 -7.00 15.16 9.05
CA GLY A 490 -6.30 15.33 10.33
C GLY A 490 -4.80 15.13 10.21
N ALA A 491 -4.36 14.07 9.55
CA ALA A 491 -2.94 13.77 9.36
C ALA A 491 -2.22 14.84 8.49
N ALA A 492 -2.87 15.31 7.43
CA ALA A 492 -2.31 16.36 6.57
C ALA A 492 -2.15 17.68 7.34
N LEU A 493 -3.17 18.08 8.11
CA LEU A 493 -3.12 19.28 8.95
C LEU A 493 -2.07 19.14 10.06
N LEU A 494 -1.98 17.98 10.74
CA LEU A 494 -0.98 17.72 11.76
C LEU A 494 0.44 17.87 11.21
N MET A 495 0.73 17.19 10.12
CA MET A 495 2.07 17.22 9.53
C MET A 495 2.43 18.60 8.97
N LEU A 496 1.48 19.32 8.37
CA LEU A 496 1.65 20.70 7.92
C LEU A 496 1.90 21.62 9.10
N GLY A 497 1.12 21.50 10.16
CA GLY A 497 1.28 22.27 11.40
C GLY A 497 2.66 22.03 12.04
N LEU A 498 3.10 20.79 12.15
CA LEU A 498 4.44 20.44 12.65
C LEU A 498 5.55 21.03 11.76
N TRP A 499 5.41 20.98 10.45
CA TRP A 499 6.37 21.63 9.54
C TRP A 499 6.44 23.13 9.78
N LEU A 500 5.29 23.81 9.89
CA LEU A 500 5.24 25.25 10.15
C LEU A 500 5.81 25.59 11.54
N TRP A 501 5.52 24.81 12.58
CA TRP A 501 6.09 25.01 13.93
C TRP A 501 7.61 24.85 13.94
N LEU A 502 8.15 23.79 13.33
CA LEU A 502 9.59 23.60 13.22
C LEU A 502 10.25 24.73 12.40
N SER A 503 9.57 25.17 11.34
CA SER A 503 10.01 26.31 10.55
C SER A 503 9.97 27.63 11.35
N ALA A 504 8.91 27.89 12.11
CA ALA A 504 8.76 29.04 13.00
C ALA A 504 9.89 29.08 14.06
N ALA A 505 10.12 27.92 14.71
CA ALA A 505 11.18 27.81 15.71
C ALA A 505 12.60 28.03 15.15
N SER A 506 12.77 27.89 13.84
CA SER A 506 14.04 28.15 13.12
C SER A 506 14.11 29.54 12.48
N THR A 507 13.02 30.32 12.49
CA THR A 507 12.95 31.63 11.86
C THR A 507 13.68 32.68 12.74
N PRO A 508 14.62 33.47 12.21
CA PRO A 508 15.29 34.56 12.93
C PRO A 508 14.29 35.56 13.49
N VAL A 509 14.65 36.19 14.61
CA VAL A 509 13.78 37.14 15.32
C VAL A 509 13.49 38.40 14.52
N GLU A 510 14.44 38.76 13.67
CA GLU A 510 14.39 39.95 12.77
C GLU A 510 13.31 39.78 11.71
N LYS A 511 12.99 38.53 11.31
CA LYS A 511 11.94 38.20 10.35
C LYS A 511 10.58 37.97 11.05
N ARG A 512 10.19 38.95 11.89
CA ARG A 512 9.02 38.83 12.78
C ARG A 512 7.72 38.52 12.02
N GLY A 513 7.48 39.17 10.87
CA GLY A 513 6.27 38.91 10.07
C GLY A 513 6.16 37.45 9.65
N ALA A 514 7.25 36.90 9.08
CA ALA A 514 7.30 35.50 8.67
C ALA A 514 7.19 34.53 9.86
N LEU A 515 7.71 34.89 11.03
CA LEU A 515 7.56 34.12 12.26
C LEU A 515 6.09 34.05 12.69
N VAL A 516 5.44 35.24 12.79
CA VAL A 516 4.02 35.33 13.21
C VAL A 516 3.11 34.55 12.28
N VAL A 517 3.29 34.69 10.97
CA VAL A 517 2.51 33.93 9.96
C VAL A 517 2.65 32.42 10.20
N LYS A 518 3.86 31.92 10.40
CA LYS A 518 4.10 30.50 10.65
C LYS A 518 3.51 30.02 11.99
N LEU A 519 3.51 30.88 13.02
CA LEU A 519 2.89 30.55 14.30
C LEU A 519 1.37 30.44 14.15
N VAL A 520 0.74 31.46 13.54
CA VAL A 520 -0.71 31.49 13.33
C VAL A 520 -1.17 30.28 12.51
N PHE A 521 -0.60 30.10 11.31
CA PHE A 521 -1.03 29.01 10.43
C PHE A 521 -0.64 27.62 10.96
N GLY A 522 0.53 27.48 11.59
CA GLY A 522 0.93 26.22 12.21
C GLY A 522 0.01 25.82 13.36
N SER A 523 -0.36 26.78 14.23
CA SER A 523 -1.28 26.52 15.34
C SER A 523 -2.72 26.35 14.86
N LEU A 524 -3.14 27.05 13.81
CA LEU A 524 -4.43 26.84 13.17
C LEU A 524 -4.54 25.41 12.61
N CYS A 525 -3.51 24.96 11.85
CA CYS A 525 -3.51 23.60 11.32
C CYS A 525 -3.60 22.55 12.43
N VAL A 526 -2.78 22.68 13.49
CA VAL A 526 -2.83 21.71 14.60
C VAL A 526 -4.18 21.77 15.33
N ALA A 527 -4.71 22.96 15.66
CA ALA A 527 -6.01 23.08 16.33
C ALA A 527 -7.16 22.48 15.52
N LEU A 528 -7.15 22.64 14.18
CA LEU A 528 -8.16 22.07 13.29
C LEU A 528 -8.15 20.54 13.28
N VAL A 529 -7.06 19.88 13.70
CA VAL A 529 -6.99 18.42 13.84
C VAL A 529 -8.08 17.90 14.78
N ALA A 530 -8.38 18.63 15.89
CA ALA A 530 -9.44 18.26 16.82
C ALA A 530 -10.82 18.16 16.16
N GLY A 531 -11.07 18.97 15.13
CA GLY A 531 -12.30 18.93 14.34
C GLY A 531 -12.24 17.98 13.13
N CYS A 532 -11.19 17.16 13.00
CA CYS A 532 -11.10 16.04 12.06
C CYS A 532 -11.06 14.73 12.85
N ARG A 533 -10.05 14.61 13.72
CA ARG A 533 -9.67 13.40 14.44
C ARG A 533 -9.13 13.79 15.82
N PRO A 534 -9.98 13.90 16.86
CA PRO A 534 -9.58 14.45 18.16
C PRO A 534 -8.37 13.78 18.80
N GLN A 535 -8.22 12.46 18.69
CA GLN A 535 -7.11 11.73 19.28
C GLN A 535 -5.74 12.12 18.70
N MET A 536 -5.66 12.53 17.43
CA MET A 536 -4.40 13.03 16.85
C MET A 536 -3.93 14.33 17.50
N GLU A 537 -4.83 15.08 18.17
CA GLU A 537 -4.47 16.31 18.89
C GLU A 537 -3.48 16.03 20.03
N LEU A 538 -3.36 14.78 20.48
CA LEU A 538 -2.32 14.38 21.41
C LEU A 538 -0.94 14.87 21.00
N PHE A 539 -0.65 14.95 19.67
CA PHE A 539 0.64 15.44 19.17
C PHE A 539 0.85 16.96 19.34
N ALA A 540 -0.16 17.73 19.74
CA ALA A 540 0.00 19.14 20.09
C ALA A 540 1.00 19.34 21.24
N PHE A 541 1.24 18.32 22.11
CA PHE A 541 2.27 18.37 23.12
C PHE A 541 3.67 18.69 22.57
N LEU A 542 3.93 18.39 21.30
CA LEU A 542 5.21 18.69 20.65
C LEU A 542 5.50 20.19 20.55
N ALA A 543 4.49 21.06 20.67
CA ALA A 543 4.69 22.50 20.79
C ALA A 543 5.61 22.84 21.95
N VAL A 544 5.46 22.14 23.09
CA VAL A 544 6.24 22.39 24.30
C VAL A 544 7.74 22.25 24.04
N PRO A 545 8.28 21.07 23.64
CA PRO A 545 9.72 20.93 23.41
C PRO A 545 10.21 21.75 22.20
N ILE A 546 9.38 22.00 21.17
CA ILE A 546 9.77 22.80 19.99
C ILE A 546 10.01 24.26 20.37
N PHE A 547 9.13 24.85 21.19
CA PHE A 547 9.15 26.27 21.51
C PHE A 547 9.80 26.61 22.85
N TRP A 548 10.00 25.64 23.73
CA TRP A 548 10.63 25.80 25.05
C TRP A 548 11.97 26.56 25.00
N PRO A 549 12.94 26.19 24.13
CA PRO A 549 14.24 26.84 24.13
C PRO A 549 14.15 28.36 23.88
N ARG A 550 13.23 28.76 22.99
CA ARG A 550 13.05 30.16 22.56
C ARG A 550 12.26 30.97 23.59
N TYR A 551 11.10 30.46 23.98
CA TYR A 551 10.14 31.25 24.75
C TYR A 551 10.37 31.16 26.25
N ILE A 552 10.75 30.01 26.76
CA ILE A 552 11.02 29.78 28.18
C ILE A 552 12.52 29.91 28.46
N GLY A 553 13.36 29.15 27.77
CA GLY A 553 14.82 29.14 27.97
C GLY A 553 15.47 30.50 27.79
N GLN A 554 15.12 31.23 26.74
CA GLN A 554 15.61 32.59 26.47
C GLN A 554 14.74 33.68 27.10
N LYS A 555 13.75 33.32 27.96
CA LYS A 555 12.83 34.23 28.65
C LYS A 555 12.10 35.23 27.72
N ARG A 556 11.91 34.85 26.42
CA ARG A 556 11.34 35.73 25.41
C ARG A 556 9.87 36.13 25.72
N LEU A 557 9.10 35.26 26.37
CA LEU A 557 7.72 35.58 26.82
C LEU A 557 7.64 36.84 27.67
N ARG A 558 8.71 37.26 28.36
CA ARG A 558 8.73 38.45 29.17
C ARG A 558 8.82 39.76 28.35
N SER A 559 9.10 39.65 27.05
CA SER A 559 9.13 40.83 26.14
C SER A 559 7.76 41.04 25.48
N ARG A 560 7.39 42.29 25.18
CA ARG A 560 6.18 42.62 24.42
C ARG A 560 6.13 41.88 23.06
N ALA A 561 7.26 41.74 22.40
CA ALA A 561 7.34 40.99 21.15
C ALA A 561 7.04 39.49 21.34
N GLY A 562 7.59 38.88 22.38
CA GLY A 562 7.34 37.47 22.70
C GLY A 562 5.91 37.21 23.19
N ALA A 563 5.30 38.16 23.91
CA ALA A 563 3.89 38.09 24.28
C ALA A 563 2.98 38.14 23.04
N GLY A 564 3.30 39.02 22.05
CA GLY A 564 2.56 39.06 20.78
C GLY A 564 2.75 37.79 19.93
N GLU A 565 3.94 37.17 19.96
CA GLU A 565 4.20 35.88 19.31
C GLU A 565 3.40 34.75 20.01
N ALA A 566 3.32 34.74 21.33
CA ALA A 566 2.51 33.79 22.09
C ALA A 566 1.01 33.97 21.81
N ALA A 567 0.53 35.21 21.73
CA ALA A 567 -0.84 35.48 21.32
C ALA A 567 -1.14 34.98 19.91
N ALA A 568 -0.21 35.18 18.96
CA ALA A 568 -0.31 34.66 17.57
C ALA A 568 -0.36 33.12 17.53
N PHE A 569 0.32 32.46 18.46
CA PHE A 569 0.26 30.99 18.62
C PHE A 569 -1.05 30.54 19.24
N LEU A 570 -1.50 31.19 20.33
CA LEU A 570 -2.64 30.72 21.14
C LEU A 570 -3.99 31.10 20.52
N LEU A 571 -4.11 32.27 19.86
CA LEU A 571 -5.38 32.77 19.35
C LEU A 571 -6.08 31.79 18.41
N PRO A 572 -5.42 31.18 17.37
CA PRO A 572 -6.06 30.18 16.55
C PRO A 572 -6.57 28.97 17.34
N VAL A 573 -5.78 28.51 18.33
CA VAL A 573 -6.16 27.38 19.18
C VAL A 573 -7.42 27.67 19.98
N VAL A 574 -7.48 28.86 20.61
CA VAL A 574 -8.65 29.28 21.40
C VAL A 574 -9.88 29.45 20.53
N LEU A 575 -9.75 30.07 19.36
CA LEU A 575 -10.86 30.26 18.44
C LEU A 575 -11.45 28.96 17.92
N VAL A 576 -10.57 28.03 17.49
CA VAL A 576 -11.02 26.70 17.01
C VAL A 576 -11.64 25.89 18.14
N ALA A 577 -11.01 25.87 19.31
CA ALA A 577 -11.56 25.18 20.48
C ALA A 577 -12.94 25.74 20.87
N ALA A 578 -13.07 27.07 20.97
CA ALA A 578 -14.35 27.71 21.26
C ALA A 578 -15.43 27.40 20.20
N GLY A 579 -15.05 27.40 18.90
CA GLY A 579 -15.95 27.04 17.81
C GLY A 579 -16.44 25.60 17.89
N LEU A 580 -15.52 24.64 18.14
CA LEU A 580 -15.87 23.23 18.29
C LEU A 580 -16.72 22.97 19.54
N MET A 581 -16.40 23.61 20.66
CA MET A 581 -17.17 23.51 21.90
C MET A 581 -18.58 24.06 21.74
N TRP A 582 -18.71 25.20 21.06
CA TRP A 582 -20.03 25.77 20.72
C TRP A 582 -20.82 24.82 19.81
N TYR A 583 -20.19 24.31 18.75
CA TYR A 583 -20.82 23.39 17.81
C TYR A 583 -21.32 22.10 18.47
N ASN A 584 -20.51 21.54 19.38
CA ASN A 584 -20.92 20.37 20.14
C ASN A 584 -22.08 20.67 21.11
N ALA A 585 -21.98 21.78 21.88
CA ALA A 585 -23.01 22.19 22.81
C ALA A 585 -24.35 22.47 22.10
N ALA A 586 -24.31 23.08 20.91
CA ALA A 586 -25.50 23.37 20.14
C ALA A 586 -26.22 22.13 19.60
N ARG A 587 -25.47 21.04 19.34
CA ARG A 587 -26.03 19.77 18.83
C ARG A 587 -26.45 18.81 19.94
N PHE A 588 -25.58 18.63 20.95
CA PHE A 588 -25.70 17.56 21.93
C PHE A 588 -25.82 18.07 23.38
N GLY A 589 -25.95 19.38 23.59
CA GLY A 589 -26.12 19.99 24.89
C GLY A 589 -24.84 20.04 25.76
N SER A 590 -23.72 19.48 25.28
CA SER A 590 -22.44 19.46 26.00
C SER A 590 -21.30 19.91 25.10
N PRO A 591 -20.40 20.81 25.53
CA PRO A 591 -19.25 21.24 24.73
C PRO A 591 -18.23 20.13 24.47
N PHE A 592 -18.25 19.05 25.24
CA PHE A 592 -17.31 17.93 25.14
C PHE A 592 -17.93 16.68 24.52
N ASP A 593 -19.20 16.72 24.11
CA ASP A 593 -19.87 15.61 23.45
C ASP A 593 -19.76 15.74 21.93
N PHE A 594 -19.02 14.84 21.31
CA PHE A 594 -18.85 14.80 19.86
C PHE A 594 -19.93 13.98 19.14
N GLY A 595 -20.87 13.39 19.86
CA GLY A 595 -21.99 12.63 19.32
C GLY A 595 -21.66 11.17 18.97
N ALA A 596 -20.47 10.70 19.21
CA ALA A 596 -20.04 9.34 18.84
C ALA A 596 -20.82 8.23 19.55
N ASN A 597 -21.39 8.50 20.73
CA ASN A 597 -22.20 7.53 21.46
C ASN A 597 -23.60 7.35 20.87
N TYR A 598 -24.07 8.28 20.05
CA TYR A 598 -25.43 8.28 19.50
C TYR A 598 -25.52 7.63 18.12
N ASN A 599 -24.50 6.90 17.69
CA ASN A 599 -24.47 6.30 16.37
C ASN A 599 -25.47 5.16 16.22
N LEU A 600 -26.21 5.17 15.12
CA LEU A 600 -27.01 4.02 14.70
C LEU A 600 -26.14 3.01 13.95
N THR A 601 -25.62 2.05 14.67
CA THR A 601 -24.75 0.98 14.12
C THR A 601 -25.25 -0.39 14.59
N GLY A 602 -24.54 -1.45 14.26
CA GLY A 602 -24.80 -2.82 14.77
C GLY A 602 -24.51 -3.00 16.27
N ASN A 603 -23.87 -1.98 16.91
CA ASN A 603 -23.56 -2.01 18.33
C ASN A 603 -24.18 -0.80 19.03
N ASP A 604 -24.79 -1.01 20.18
CA ASP A 604 -25.25 0.09 21.02
C ASP A 604 -24.05 0.81 21.67
N MET A 605 -23.68 1.95 21.10
CA MET A 605 -22.54 2.74 21.56
C MET A 605 -22.81 3.46 22.88
N THR A 606 -24.09 3.62 23.29
CA THR A 606 -24.46 4.21 24.58
C THR A 606 -24.11 3.29 25.74
N GLN A 607 -24.07 1.97 25.50
CA GLN A 607 -23.74 0.94 26.47
C GLN A 607 -22.24 0.56 26.45
N ARG A 608 -21.43 1.21 25.63
CA ARG A 608 -20.01 0.90 25.48
C ARG A 608 -19.21 1.39 26.68
N GLY A 609 -18.83 0.48 27.54
CA GLY A 609 -17.94 0.74 28.69
C GLY A 609 -16.48 0.32 28.42
N PHE A 610 -15.57 0.71 29.30
CA PHE A 610 -14.19 0.24 29.33
C PHE A 610 -14.15 -1.28 29.54
N ASN A 611 -13.35 -1.97 28.71
CA ASN A 611 -13.15 -3.41 28.80
C ASN A 611 -11.70 -3.81 28.57
N ALA A 612 -10.95 -4.01 29.65
CA ALA A 612 -9.53 -4.35 29.61
C ALA A 612 -9.20 -5.62 28.77
N VAL A 613 -10.17 -6.50 28.53
CA VAL A 613 -9.99 -7.70 27.69
C VAL A 613 -9.68 -7.33 26.25
N ARG A 614 -10.13 -6.17 25.75
CA ARG A 614 -9.89 -5.68 24.41
C ARG A 614 -8.44 -5.27 24.16
N ILE A 615 -7.73 -4.80 25.22
CA ILE A 615 -6.42 -4.15 25.10
C ILE A 615 -5.34 -5.11 24.56
N GLY A 616 -5.28 -6.31 25.12
CA GLY A 616 -4.26 -7.30 24.72
C GLY A 616 -4.29 -7.62 23.24
N PRO A 617 -5.41 -8.14 22.71
CA PRO A 617 -5.59 -8.39 21.29
C PRO A 617 -5.36 -7.15 20.42
N ALA A 618 -5.89 -5.99 20.80
CA ALA A 618 -5.73 -4.76 20.04
C ALA A 618 -4.26 -4.33 19.90
N VAL A 619 -3.51 -4.36 20.99
CA VAL A 619 -2.08 -4.04 21.02
C VAL A 619 -1.29 -5.07 20.19
N PHE A 620 -1.61 -6.36 20.32
CA PHE A 620 -0.94 -7.40 19.55
C PHE A 620 -1.16 -7.20 18.05
N THR A 621 -2.42 -7.11 17.63
CA THR A 621 -2.78 -6.98 16.20
C THR A 621 -2.24 -5.70 15.61
N SER A 622 -2.45 -4.56 16.26
CA SER A 622 -2.02 -3.26 15.73
C SER A 622 -0.51 -3.09 15.68
N LEU A 623 0.24 -3.69 16.63
CA LEU A 623 1.68 -3.43 16.75
C LEU A 623 2.57 -4.62 16.37
N PHE A 624 2.21 -5.85 16.72
CA PHE A 624 3.14 -6.98 16.71
C PHE A 624 2.75 -8.14 15.81
N GLU A 625 1.56 -8.16 15.25
CA GLU A 625 1.11 -9.23 14.35
C GLU A 625 2.05 -9.35 13.15
N LEU A 626 2.54 -10.57 12.89
CA LEU A 626 3.48 -10.82 11.79
C LEU A 626 2.74 -10.82 10.45
N PRO A 627 3.32 -10.22 9.39
CA PRO A 627 2.77 -10.32 8.05
C PRO A 627 2.72 -11.78 7.58
N SER A 628 1.58 -12.20 7.05
CA SER A 628 1.42 -13.52 6.45
C SER A 628 1.70 -13.45 4.95
N TRP A 629 2.90 -13.89 4.53
CA TRP A 629 3.31 -13.92 3.14
C TRP A 629 2.81 -15.17 2.43
N GLN A 630 2.40 -15.02 1.17
CA GLN A 630 2.00 -16.10 0.28
C GLN A 630 2.70 -16.01 -1.07
N GLY A 631 2.75 -17.14 -1.80
CA GLY A 631 3.44 -17.22 -3.11
C GLY A 631 2.67 -16.63 -4.29
N VAL A 632 1.40 -16.24 -4.07
CA VAL A 632 0.49 -15.74 -5.11
C VAL A 632 0.20 -14.27 -4.83
N PHE A 633 0.02 -13.47 -5.90
CA PHE A 633 -0.39 -12.07 -5.76
C PHE A 633 -1.73 -11.98 -4.99
N PRO A 634 -1.87 -11.05 -4.06
CA PRO A 634 -1.02 -9.88 -3.77
C PRO A 634 0.15 -10.16 -2.81
N PHE A 635 0.58 -11.38 -2.63
CA PHE A 635 1.69 -11.86 -1.82
C PHE A 635 1.49 -11.74 -0.30
N LEU A 636 0.53 -10.99 0.16
CA LEU A 636 0.11 -10.88 1.54
C LEU A 636 -1.27 -11.48 1.70
N ARG A 637 -1.49 -12.12 2.83
CA ARG A 637 -2.81 -12.61 3.26
C ARG A 637 -3.33 -11.69 4.36
N GLU A 638 -4.61 -11.37 4.27
CA GLU A 638 -5.33 -10.74 5.36
C GLU A 638 -5.49 -11.71 6.53
N THR A 639 -5.43 -11.17 7.73
CA THR A 639 -5.77 -11.88 8.95
C THR A 639 -7.05 -11.26 9.52
N ASP A 640 -8.02 -12.10 9.79
CA ASP A 640 -9.26 -11.69 10.45
C ASP A 640 -9.05 -11.80 11.97
N VAL A 641 -9.10 -10.66 12.63
CA VAL A 641 -9.10 -10.62 14.08
C VAL A 641 -10.50 -10.97 14.55
N GLN A 642 -10.75 -12.23 14.87
CA GLN A 642 -12.06 -12.67 15.40
C GLN A 642 -12.28 -12.12 16.81
N THR A 643 -12.48 -10.82 16.87
CA THR A 643 -12.63 -10.09 18.12
C THR A 643 -14.04 -10.11 18.67
N ASN A 644 -15.05 -10.35 17.81
CA ASN A 644 -16.45 -10.21 18.18
C ASN A 644 -16.91 -11.22 19.22
N ALA A 645 -16.41 -12.45 19.19
CA ALA A 645 -16.80 -13.49 20.13
C ALA A 645 -16.24 -13.28 21.55
N VAL A 646 -15.02 -12.73 21.65
CA VAL A 646 -14.28 -12.61 22.92
C VAL A 646 -14.26 -11.17 23.43
N ILE A 647 -13.97 -10.21 22.57
CA ILE A 647 -13.72 -8.81 22.98
C ILE A 647 -14.86 -7.85 22.62
N ARG A 648 -15.89 -8.31 21.92
CA ARG A 648 -17.08 -7.52 21.55
C ARG A 648 -16.73 -6.12 21.05
N THR A 649 -15.92 -6.06 20.00
CA THR A 649 -15.54 -4.79 19.36
C THR A 649 -15.55 -4.94 17.86
N ILE A 650 -15.66 -3.81 17.16
CA ILE A 650 -15.52 -3.77 15.70
C ILE A 650 -14.06 -4.04 15.35
N SER A 651 -13.83 -4.86 14.34
CA SER A 651 -12.49 -5.11 13.80
C SER A 651 -12.49 -5.03 12.29
N GLU A 652 -11.40 -4.52 11.75
CA GLU A 652 -11.02 -4.68 10.34
C GLU A 652 -9.98 -5.79 10.22
N LYS A 653 -9.83 -6.31 9.02
CA LYS A 653 -8.75 -7.22 8.70
C LYS A 653 -7.41 -6.49 8.71
N PHE A 654 -6.35 -7.21 9.03
CA PHE A 654 -4.98 -6.70 9.05
C PHE A 654 -4.09 -7.52 8.11
N THR A 655 -3.02 -6.91 7.60
CA THR A 655 -1.95 -7.62 6.90
C THR A 655 -0.69 -7.76 7.75
N GLY A 656 -0.70 -7.16 8.93
CA GLY A 656 0.35 -7.20 9.93
C GLY A 656 0.42 -5.93 10.76
N GLY A 657 0.87 -6.05 12.01
CA GLY A 657 1.04 -4.95 12.96
C GLY A 657 2.20 -4.03 12.55
N ILE A 658 2.09 -2.76 12.91
CA ILE A 658 2.99 -1.72 12.38
C ILE A 658 4.48 -1.95 12.68
N LEU A 659 4.83 -2.44 13.86
CA LEU A 659 6.22 -2.70 14.25
C LEU A 659 6.78 -3.95 13.54
N ALA A 660 5.96 -4.98 13.35
CA ALA A 660 6.35 -6.20 12.69
C ALA A 660 6.46 -6.00 11.15
N ALA A 661 5.49 -5.31 10.58
CA ALA A 661 5.39 -5.09 9.14
C ALA A 661 6.28 -3.94 8.62
N THR A 662 6.85 -3.12 9.50
CA THR A 662 7.65 -1.94 9.12
C THR A 662 9.03 -1.98 9.78
N PRO A 663 9.99 -2.77 9.29
CA PRO A 663 11.33 -2.91 9.89
C PRO A 663 12.11 -1.60 10.00
N TYR A 664 11.74 -0.57 9.24
CA TYR A 664 12.28 0.76 9.39
C TYR A 664 12.10 1.32 10.81
N LEU A 665 11.04 0.93 11.51
CA LEU A 665 10.76 1.33 12.90
C LEU A 665 11.68 0.65 13.92
N TRP A 666 12.36 -0.44 13.59
CA TRP A 666 13.22 -1.14 14.54
C TRP A 666 14.39 -0.29 15.04
N VAL A 667 14.77 0.73 14.29
CA VAL A 667 15.75 1.72 14.74
C VAL A 667 15.33 2.45 16.00
N LEU A 668 14.03 2.46 16.33
CA LEU A 668 13.48 2.99 17.58
C LEU A 668 13.90 2.16 18.83
N ALA A 669 14.49 0.99 18.65
CA ALA A 669 15.10 0.22 19.75
C ALA A 669 16.49 0.77 20.18
N LEU A 670 17.16 1.56 19.33
CA LEU A 670 18.49 2.11 19.65
C LEU A 670 18.55 2.91 20.96
N PRO A 671 17.54 3.70 21.36
CA PRO A 671 17.52 4.36 22.67
C PRO A 671 17.59 3.45 23.89
N LEU A 672 17.36 2.14 23.73
CA LEU A 672 17.60 1.15 24.79
C LEU A 672 19.10 1.05 25.12
N LEU A 673 19.98 1.35 24.18
CA LEU A 673 21.42 1.38 24.36
C LEU A 673 21.84 2.67 25.11
N PRO A 674 22.52 2.60 26.28
CA PRO A 674 22.87 3.78 27.06
C PRO A 674 23.74 4.80 26.32
N ALA A 675 24.65 4.32 25.48
CA ALA A 675 25.52 5.18 24.66
C ALA A 675 24.72 5.97 23.61
N PHE A 676 23.77 5.33 22.96
CA PHE A 676 22.90 5.97 21.98
C PHE A 676 21.93 6.96 22.67
N ARG A 677 21.32 6.55 23.79
CA ARG A 677 20.43 7.40 24.59
C ARG A 677 21.11 8.71 24.96
N ARG A 678 22.37 8.66 25.45
CA ARG A 678 23.17 9.88 25.73
C ARG A 678 23.36 10.75 24.50
N CYS A 679 23.57 10.18 23.32
CA CYS A 679 23.70 10.92 22.07
C CYS A 679 22.38 11.61 21.67
N LEU A 680 21.26 10.92 21.78
CA LEU A 680 19.93 11.41 21.44
C LEU A 680 19.49 12.53 22.39
N HIS A 681 19.72 12.38 23.71
CA HIS A 681 19.35 13.37 24.72
C HIS A 681 20.09 14.71 24.60
N ARG A 682 21.25 14.73 23.93
CA ARG A 682 21.91 16.01 23.58
C ARG A 682 21.03 16.86 22.65
N ARG A 683 20.03 16.24 21.97
CA ARG A 683 19.05 16.87 21.09
C ARG A 683 17.67 16.72 21.70
N ARG A 684 17.40 17.44 22.80
CA ARG A 684 16.21 17.28 23.66
C ARG A 684 14.90 17.21 22.86
N VAL A 685 14.72 18.09 21.87
CA VAL A 685 13.49 18.11 21.06
C VAL A 685 13.35 16.83 20.24
N ALA A 686 14.41 16.36 19.59
CA ALA A 686 14.39 15.09 18.86
C ALA A 686 14.10 13.90 19.79
N ALA A 687 14.68 13.90 20.99
CA ALA A 687 14.37 12.89 22.01
C ALA A 687 12.90 12.91 22.42
N CYS A 688 12.32 14.11 22.63
CA CYS A 688 10.89 14.25 22.94
C CYS A 688 9.98 13.73 21.80
N VAL A 689 10.35 13.98 20.53
CA VAL A 689 9.60 13.42 19.39
C VAL A 689 9.66 11.90 19.41
N VAL A 690 10.86 11.31 19.62
CA VAL A 690 11.05 9.86 19.66
C VAL A 690 10.24 9.21 20.79
N TYR A 691 10.43 9.64 22.01
CA TYR A 691 9.72 9.04 23.15
C TYR A 691 8.24 9.38 23.16
N GLY A 692 7.88 10.60 22.76
CA GLY A 692 6.48 11.02 22.68
C GLY A 692 5.71 10.27 21.63
N SER A 693 6.32 9.98 20.45
CA SER A 693 5.66 9.17 19.42
C SER A 693 5.49 7.71 19.85
N LEU A 694 6.46 7.13 20.56
CA LEU A 694 6.33 5.78 21.13
C LEU A 694 5.22 5.72 22.20
N ALA A 695 5.14 6.73 23.07
CA ALA A 695 4.07 6.81 24.06
C ALA A 695 2.71 7.01 23.39
N ALA A 696 2.63 7.92 22.41
CA ALA A 696 1.41 8.17 21.65
C ALA A 696 0.92 6.91 20.92
N MET A 697 1.81 6.14 20.30
CA MET A 697 1.48 4.87 19.66
C MET A 697 0.71 3.94 20.62
N VAL A 698 1.23 3.74 21.81
CA VAL A 698 0.59 2.84 22.81
C VAL A 698 -0.73 3.43 23.30
N VAL A 699 -0.73 4.72 23.67
CA VAL A 699 -1.93 5.40 24.19
C VAL A 699 -3.04 5.40 23.15
N MET A 700 -2.73 5.77 21.91
CA MET A 700 -3.75 5.85 20.85
C MET A 700 -4.27 4.46 20.47
N THR A 701 -3.42 3.43 20.39
CA THR A 701 -3.87 2.06 20.15
C THR A 701 -4.89 1.60 21.22
N VAL A 702 -4.66 1.93 22.47
CA VAL A 702 -5.58 1.57 23.58
C VAL A 702 -6.85 2.41 23.51
N VAL A 703 -6.73 3.72 23.30
CA VAL A 703 -7.89 4.63 23.22
C VAL A 703 -8.77 4.27 22.03
N ASP A 704 -8.20 4.06 20.85
CA ASP A 704 -8.94 3.69 19.64
C ASP A 704 -9.69 2.36 19.82
N CYS A 705 -9.04 1.37 20.43
CA CYS A 705 -9.66 0.08 20.71
C CYS A 705 -10.87 0.21 21.65
N GLU A 706 -10.75 1.02 22.71
CA GLU A 706 -11.83 1.22 23.67
C GLU A 706 -12.96 2.11 23.14
N MET A 707 -12.63 3.11 22.35
CA MET A 707 -13.60 4.07 21.82
C MET A 707 -14.32 3.58 20.56
N ALA A 708 -13.63 2.91 19.65
CA ALA A 708 -14.19 2.55 18.36
C ALA A 708 -13.99 1.08 17.97
N GLY A 709 -12.75 0.58 17.97
CA GLY A 709 -12.43 -0.79 17.57
C GLY A 709 -10.98 -1.00 17.20
N VAL A 710 -10.68 -2.20 16.69
CA VAL A 710 -9.36 -2.57 16.18
C VAL A 710 -9.40 -2.42 14.65
N LEU A 711 -9.08 -1.20 14.18
CA LEU A 711 -9.25 -0.83 12.78
C LEU A 711 -7.91 -0.50 12.15
N TYR A 712 -7.65 -1.08 10.97
CA TYR A 712 -6.37 -0.93 10.28
C TYR A 712 -6.06 0.53 9.90
N ARG A 713 -7.08 1.30 9.51
CA ARG A 713 -6.97 2.72 9.19
C ARG A 713 -6.50 3.58 10.36
N TYR A 714 -6.72 3.16 11.62
CA TYR A 714 -6.31 3.94 12.80
C TYR A 714 -4.80 3.94 13.06
N LEU A 715 -4.06 3.02 12.43
CA LEU A 715 -2.60 3.10 12.42
C LEU A 715 -2.09 4.43 11.85
N MET A 716 -2.87 5.11 11.01
CA MET A 716 -2.52 6.43 10.47
C MET A 716 -2.48 7.52 11.55
N ASP A 717 -3.23 7.38 12.62
CA ASP A 717 -3.36 8.40 13.66
C ASP A 717 -1.99 8.72 14.30
N TYR A 718 -1.08 7.74 14.38
CA TYR A 718 0.25 7.94 14.99
C TYR A 718 1.44 7.57 14.08
N SER A 719 1.23 6.80 13.02
CA SER A 719 2.34 6.27 12.21
C SER A 719 3.24 7.35 11.56
N PRO A 720 2.75 8.50 11.07
CA PRO A 720 3.62 9.50 10.48
C PRO A 720 4.64 10.09 11.47
N VAL A 721 4.19 10.38 12.70
CA VAL A 721 5.07 10.94 13.73
C VAL A 721 6.00 9.88 14.30
N LEU A 722 5.54 8.62 14.40
CA LEU A 722 6.37 7.48 14.80
C LEU A 722 7.51 7.24 13.79
N LEU A 723 7.22 7.26 12.50
CA LEU A 723 8.21 7.12 11.43
C LEU A 723 9.18 8.31 11.39
N LEU A 724 8.70 9.51 11.69
CA LEU A 724 9.58 10.66 11.90
C LEU A 724 10.53 10.41 13.07
N GLY A 725 10.04 9.87 14.19
CA GLY A 725 10.85 9.45 15.32
C GLY A 725 11.95 8.46 14.92
N ALA A 726 11.60 7.45 14.11
CA ALA A 726 12.56 6.50 13.55
C ALA A 726 13.62 7.18 12.67
N ALA A 727 13.22 8.12 11.81
CA ALA A 727 14.15 8.90 11.00
C ALA A 727 15.14 9.70 11.86
N LEU A 728 14.67 10.31 12.96
CA LEU A 728 15.53 11.03 13.90
C LEU A 728 16.52 10.10 14.59
N CYS A 729 16.11 8.90 15.00
CA CYS A 729 17.00 7.88 15.53
C CYS A 729 18.06 7.49 14.51
N TRP A 730 17.66 7.24 13.26
CA TRP A 730 18.61 6.92 12.19
C TRP A 730 19.63 8.03 11.97
N PHE A 731 19.20 9.30 11.79
CA PHE A 731 20.11 10.42 11.62
C PHE A 731 21.08 10.59 12.79
N CYS A 732 20.62 10.31 14.02
CA CYS A 732 21.47 10.32 15.22
C CYS A 732 22.54 9.23 15.14
N ALA A 733 22.17 7.98 14.76
CA ALA A 733 23.08 6.85 14.63
C ALA A 733 24.10 7.08 13.50
N GLU A 734 23.64 7.47 12.31
CA GLU A 734 24.50 7.76 11.14
C GLU A 734 25.52 8.85 11.50
N GLY A 735 25.06 9.95 12.10
CA GLY A 735 25.93 11.06 12.49
C GLY A 735 26.92 10.71 13.58
N ALA A 736 26.57 9.83 14.51
CA ALA A 736 27.48 9.33 15.54
C ALA A 736 28.58 8.43 14.94
N LEU A 737 28.17 7.46 14.11
CA LEU A 737 29.10 6.53 13.43
C LEU A 737 30.02 7.27 12.45
N SER A 738 29.47 8.22 11.66
CA SER A 738 30.27 9.01 10.71
C SER A 738 31.37 9.81 11.42
N ARG A 739 31.09 10.40 12.58
CA ARG A 739 32.10 11.14 13.36
C ARG A 739 33.19 10.22 13.91
N ARG A 740 32.79 9.08 14.48
CA ARG A 740 33.74 8.09 15.04
C ARG A 740 34.62 7.47 13.94
N ALA A 741 34.02 7.19 12.78
CA ALA A 741 34.78 6.72 11.61
C ALA A 741 35.79 7.77 11.13
N ALA A 742 35.42 9.06 11.12
CA ALA A 742 36.31 10.15 10.76
C ALA A 742 37.46 10.36 11.78
N LEU A 743 37.28 9.92 13.03
CA LEU A 743 38.32 9.90 14.07
C LEU A 743 39.21 8.65 14.03
N GLY A 744 39.05 7.80 13.00
CA GLY A 744 39.88 6.61 12.78
C GLY A 744 39.41 5.35 13.52
N GLU A 745 38.21 5.33 14.15
CA GLU A 745 37.67 4.13 14.78
C GLU A 745 37.24 3.09 13.73
N GLY A 746 38.01 2.01 13.59
CA GLY A 746 37.78 0.94 12.59
C GLY A 746 36.40 0.27 12.74
N THR A 747 35.92 0.07 13.97
CA THR A 747 34.60 -0.51 14.22
C THR A 747 33.47 0.40 13.72
N ALA A 748 33.56 1.71 13.90
CA ALA A 748 32.59 2.66 13.41
C ALA A 748 32.65 2.78 11.87
N ALA A 749 33.84 2.72 11.28
CA ALA A 749 34.03 2.70 9.83
C ALA A 749 33.40 1.47 9.16
N ALA A 750 33.46 0.30 9.83
CA ALA A 750 32.79 -0.93 9.38
C ALA A 750 31.27 -0.91 9.60
N ALA A 751 30.81 -0.35 10.74
CA ALA A 751 29.38 -0.34 11.09
C ALA A 751 28.55 0.65 10.27
N LEU A 752 29.13 1.76 9.82
CA LEU A 752 28.42 2.81 9.07
C LEU A 752 27.79 2.32 7.75
N PRO A 753 28.54 1.63 6.85
CA PRO A 753 27.94 1.10 5.64
C PRO A 753 26.89 0.01 5.92
N VAL A 754 27.07 -0.79 6.99
CA VAL A 754 26.07 -1.77 7.41
C VAL A 754 24.77 -1.08 7.82
N LEU A 755 24.83 -0.06 8.68
CA LEU A 755 23.65 0.72 9.07
C LEU A 755 22.93 1.30 7.86
N ARG A 756 23.67 1.91 6.94
CA ARG A 756 23.12 2.48 5.69
C ARG A 756 22.42 1.45 4.84
N THR A 757 23.02 0.27 4.67
CA THR A 757 22.44 -0.83 3.89
C THR A 757 21.18 -1.38 4.56
N VAL A 758 21.22 -1.61 5.88
CA VAL A 758 20.06 -2.10 6.64
C VAL A 758 18.89 -1.10 6.56
N MET A 759 19.15 0.20 6.73
CA MET A 759 18.08 1.20 6.66
C MET A 759 17.52 1.36 5.25
N ALA A 760 18.35 1.26 4.22
CA ALA A 760 17.90 1.27 2.83
C ALA A 760 17.05 0.02 2.50
N ALA A 761 17.48 -1.15 2.95
CA ALA A 761 16.73 -2.40 2.80
C ALA A 761 15.39 -2.35 3.55
N ALA A 762 15.38 -1.83 4.78
CA ALA A 762 14.17 -1.66 5.57
C ALA A 762 13.18 -0.68 4.92
N ALA A 763 13.66 0.42 4.33
CA ALA A 763 12.82 1.35 3.58
C ALA A 763 12.27 0.71 2.29
N ALA A 764 13.08 -0.05 1.57
CA ALA A 764 12.65 -0.79 0.39
C ALA A 764 11.62 -1.87 0.72
N TYR A 765 11.85 -2.66 1.77
CA TYR A 765 10.88 -3.64 2.27
C TYR A 765 9.56 -2.96 2.63
N THR A 766 9.63 -1.84 3.35
CA THR A 766 8.43 -1.07 3.72
C THR A 766 7.63 -0.65 2.48
N ALA A 767 8.31 -0.18 1.43
CA ALA A 767 7.67 0.21 0.17
C ALA A 767 6.99 -0.99 -0.52
N VAL A 768 7.67 -2.14 -0.60
CA VAL A 768 7.12 -3.39 -1.18
C VAL A 768 5.93 -3.89 -0.36
N TYR A 769 6.08 -3.96 0.96
CA TYR A 769 5.01 -4.37 1.86
C TYR A 769 3.76 -3.49 1.69
N ARG A 770 3.93 -2.16 1.68
CA ARG A 770 2.80 -1.24 1.49
C ARG A 770 2.16 -1.34 0.11
N PHE A 771 2.96 -1.58 -0.93
CA PHE A 771 2.42 -1.86 -2.25
C PHE A 771 1.56 -3.13 -2.23
N CYS A 772 2.04 -4.22 -1.65
CA CYS A 772 1.26 -5.46 -1.52
C CYS A 772 -0.01 -5.25 -0.69
N THR A 773 0.07 -4.45 0.38
CA THR A 773 -1.09 -4.11 1.23
C THR A 773 -2.23 -3.46 0.44
N LEU A 774 -1.93 -2.60 -0.54
CA LEU A 774 -2.97 -1.95 -1.36
C LEU A 774 -3.84 -2.95 -2.14
N PHE A 775 -3.31 -4.12 -2.45
CA PHE A 775 -4.01 -5.17 -3.18
C PHE A 775 -4.50 -6.31 -2.28
N ALA A 776 -3.90 -6.46 -1.09
CA ALA A 776 -4.27 -7.50 -0.13
C ALA A 776 -5.43 -7.09 0.77
N MET A 777 -5.44 -5.81 1.17
CA MET A 777 -6.50 -5.28 2.01
C MET A 777 -7.76 -5.11 1.20
N GLU A 778 -8.68 -5.99 1.48
CA GLU A 778 -9.97 -6.16 0.85
C GLU A 778 -9.94 -6.79 -0.56
N PRO A 779 -10.72 -7.81 -0.77
CA PRO A 779 -11.02 -8.36 -2.10
C PRO A 779 -11.76 -7.34 -3.00
N TRP A 780 -12.06 -6.17 -2.48
CA TRP A 780 -12.74 -5.06 -3.13
C TRP A 780 -12.09 -4.65 -4.43
N LEU A 781 -10.78 -4.39 -4.44
CA LEU A 781 -10.13 -3.93 -5.66
C LEU A 781 -10.17 -5.01 -6.76
N GLN A 782 -10.14 -6.28 -6.37
CA GLN A 782 -10.31 -7.38 -7.30
C GLN A 782 -11.73 -7.42 -7.89
N GLY A 783 -12.75 -7.13 -7.09
CA GLY A 783 -14.15 -7.05 -7.52
C GLY A 783 -14.48 -5.74 -8.23
N MET A 784 -14.04 -4.61 -7.69
CA MET A 784 -14.38 -3.27 -8.18
C MET A 784 -13.59 -2.85 -9.42
N ASN A 785 -12.34 -3.32 -9.56
CA ASN A 785 -11.50 -3.05 -10.73
C ASN A 785 -10.64 -4.26 -11.08
N PRO A 786 -11.25 -5.36 -11.55
CA PRO A 786 -10.54 -6.58 -11.93
C PRO A 786 -9.48 -6.32 -13.00
N SER A 787 -9.75 -5.44 -13.94
CA SER A 787 -8.80 -5.07 -14.98
C SER A 787 -7.48 -4.53 -14.41
N LEU A 788 -7.54 -3.61 -13.44
CA LEU A 788 -6.36 -3.10 -12.75
C LEU A 788 -5.68 -4.20 -11.94
N TYR A 789 -6.45 -4.93 -11.12
CA TYR A 789 -5.93 -5.98 -10.24
C TYR A 789 -5.15 -7.03 -11.04
N TYR A 790 -5.75 -7.58 -12.10
CA TYR A 790 -5.10 -8.60 -12.92
C TYR A 790 -3.97 -8.05 -13.80
N THR A 791 -4.04 -6.77 -14.22
CA THR A 791 -2.92 -6.12 -14.89
C THR A 791 -1.71 -6.03 -13.99
N VAL A 792 -1.89 -5.62 -12.72
CA VAL A 792 -0.79 -5.53 -11.76
C VAL A 792 -0.32 -6.93 -11.36
N SER A 793 -1.22 -7.88 -11.10
CA SER A 793 -0.89 -9.28 -10.86
C SER A 793 0.03 -9.82 -11.98
N ARG A 794 -0.34 -9.58 -13.22
CA ARG A 794 0.44 -9.94 -14.41
C ARG A 794 1.84 -9.33 -14.44
N LEU A 795 1.96 -8.06 -14.05
CA LEU A 795 3.25 -7.37 -14.06
C LEU A 795 4.22 -7.97 -13.04
N VAL A 796 3.72 -8.31 -11.85
CA VAL A 796 4.56 -8.76 -10.74
C VAL A 796 4.68 -10.28 -10.63
N GLN A 797 3.68 -11.03 -11.12
CA GLN A 797 3.61 -12.50 -11.04
C GLN A 797 3.90 -13.12 -12.43
N PHE A 798 5.00 -12.70 -13.01
CA PHE A 798 5.39 -13.06 -14.38
C PHE A 798 5.78 -14.54 -14.57
N TRP A 799 5.97 -15.29 -13.51
CA TRP A 799 6.33 -16.71 -13.56
C TRP A 799 5.13 -17.66 -13.67
N MET A 800 3.90 -17.17 -13.50
CA MET A 800 2.67 -17.97 -13.62
C MET A 800 2.07 -17.94 -15.01
#